data_2db68b82bfa6b61c7637bc94261a3037
#
_entry.id   2db68b82bfa6b61c7637bc94261a3037
#
_cell.length_a   1.000
_cell.length_b   1.000
_cell.length_c   1.000
_cell.angle_alpha   90.00
_cell.angle_beta   90.00
_cell.angle_gamma   90.00
#
_symmetry.space_group_name_H-M   'P 1'
#
loop_
_entity.id
_entity.type
_entity.pdbx_description
1 polymer ?
#
loop_
_entity_poly.entity_id
_entity_poly.type
_entity_poly.pdbx_seq_one_letter_code
_entity_poly.pdbx_strand_id
1 'polypeptide(L)'
;MTLQSPLTFSDEQINIGELKQELEKFSSNQNQEFLNHHPVTSLVLARAEYMDLLLNRLWQHFGFKDIYNISLVAVGGYGRGELHPLSDIDILILSNNKLPTALEAKISEFITLLWDLKLEVGHAVRTVTECAEIGKADLTVATNLQEARLLCGSEDTFQALKKVVLSDSFWPSETFYRAKIQEQRERHARYHDTTYNLEPDIKSTPGGLRDIHTLSWVARRHFGATSLLEMSRYGFLTDAEYRELVECQDFLWRVRFALHMELRRYDNRLTFAHQAQVAENLGYVGEGNRGVEMMMKEFYRTLRRVAELNKMLLKLFDQAIINGGATESAEILDTDFQRRGSLIEARKPALFQARPETILDMFLHIANDSTIEGVSPPTLRQLRTARRRLNKFLHTIPAAREKFMALCRHPNALHKAFSLMHRLGVMAAYLPQWSQIVGQMQFDLFHAYTVDEHSMRLLKHINTFSDPENHAKHPICCDVYPRMQKKELLIIAAIFHDIGKGRGGDHSIIGEGEAYDFCIEHGLSKPEAKLVAWLVRHHLLMSVTAQRRDIYDPDVITEFAKKVRDEESLDYLVCLTVADICATNPELWNAWKRTLLAELYYSTQRALRRGLENPVDVRERIRHNQQMASAMLRKEGFAAREIEVLWQRFKADYFLRHTHTQIAWHCEHLLRMEDPTKPLVLISKKATRGGTEVFVYTKDQPALFATVVAELDRRNFNVHDAQIMTSKDGHVIDTFMVLDQHGEAIDESRHAAVIKHLTHVLEAGRPTKIKTRRTPNKLQHFNVKTKVDFLPTKGKKHTLMEFVALDTPGLLAKVGRTFADLNINLHGAKITTIGERAEDLFILTSDAGGRLSEEQQDELRERLIEKLSDEVAA
;
A
#
# COMPACT_ATOMS: atom_id res chain seq x y z
N MET A 1 8.57 -41.81 1.01
CA MET A 1 8.31 -42.55 -0.25
C MET A 1 9.27 -41.99 -1.28
N THR A 2 10.19 -42.79 -1.74
CA THR A 2 11.13 -42.41 -2.83
C THR A 2 10.30 -42.16 -4.08
N LEU A 3 10.41 -40.96 -4.64
CA LEU A 3 9.90 -40.59 -5.97
C LEU A 3 10.69 -41.41 -7.02
N GLN A 4 10.41 -42.71 -7.11
CA GLN A 4 10.88 -43.58 -8.16
C GLN A 4 9.98 -43.43 -9.39
N SER A 5 10.25 -42.45 -10.22
CA SER A 5 9.98 -42.58 -11.61
C SER A 5 11.35 -42.82 -12.26
N PRO A 6 11.71 -44.02 -12.68
CA PRO A 6 12.95 -44.21 -13.43
C PRO A 6 12.79 -43.45 -14.73
N LEU A 7 13.74 -42.50 -14.98
CA LEU A 7 13.92 -41.95 -16.31
C LEU A 7 14.25 -43.12 -17.25
N THR A 8 13.29 -43.50 -18.09
CA THR A 8 13.39 -44.67 -18.97
C THR A 8 13.66 -44.23 -20.41
N PHE A 9 14.79 -43.58 -20.66
CA PHE A 9 15.25 -43.48 -22.04
C PHE A 9 16.44 -44.42 -22.30
N SER A 10 16.45 -45.00 -23.49
CA SER A 10 17.57 -45.88 -23.91
C SER A 10 18.81 -45.01 -24.22
N ASP A 11 19.97 -45.49 -23.86
CA ASP A 11 21.24 -44.79 -24.07
C ASP A 11 21.58 -44.52 -25.57
N GLU A 12 20.82 -45.08 -26.52
CA GLU A 12 21.13 -44.99 -27.95
C GLU A 12 20.43 -43.83 -28.70
N GLN A 13 19.27 -43.36 -28.27
CA GLN A 13 18.58 -42.21 -28.89
C GLN A 13 17.74 -41.42 -27.87
N ILE A 14 18.01 -40.09 -27.76
CA ILE A 14 17.21 -39.19 -26.97
C ILE A 14 15.96 -38.81 -27.75
N ASN A 15 14.78 -39.16 -27.25
CA ASN A 15 13.50 -38.68 -27.77
C ASN A 15 13.05 -37.47 -26.97
N ILE A 16 13.19 -36.27 -27.54
CA ILE A 16 12.85 -35.00 -26.93
C ILE A 16 11.33 -34.98 -26.55
N GLY A 17 10.48 -35.59 -27.35
CA GLY A 17 9.02 -35.65 -27.09
C GLY A 17 8.70 -36.43 -25.84
N GLU A 18 9.32 -37.60 -25.65
CA GLU A 18 9.14 -38.45 -24.46
C GLU A 18 9.66 -37.78 -23.19
N LEU A 19 10.85 -37.17 -23.27
CA LEU A 19 11.42 -36.44 -22.14
C LEU A 19 10.54 -35.27 -21.70
N LYS A 20 9.94 -34.52 -22.64
CA LYS A 20 8.97 -33.45 -22.31
C LYS A 20 7.75 -33.99 -21.56
N GLN A 21 7.20 -35.11 -22.04
CA GLN A 21 6.06 -35.78 -21.39
C GLN A 21 6.41 -36.25 -19.96
N GLU A 22 7.61 -36.80 -19.77
CA GLU A 22 8.08 -37.22 -18.44
C GLU A 22 8.25 -36.02 -17.50
N LEU A 23 8.81 -34.90 -17.97
CA LEU A 23 8.95 -33.66 -17.21
C LEU A 23 7.60 -33.07 -16.83
N GLU A 24 6.63 -33.06 -17.77
CA GLU A 24 5.27 -32.57 -17.51
C GLU A 24 4.55 -33.48 -16.51
N LYS A 25 4.67 -34.80 -16.63
CA LYS A 25 4.11 -35.77 -15.69
C LYS A 25 4.71 -35.63 -14.30
N PHE A 26 6.04 -35.49 -14.20
CA PHE A 26 6.71 -35.24 -12.92
C PHE A 26 6.19 -33.95 -12.25
N SER A 27 6.10 -32.85 -13.02
CA SER A 27 5.59 -31.57 -12.52
C SER A 27 4.14 -31.67 -12.05
N SER A 28 3.27 -32.34 -12.82
CA SER A 28 1.87 -32.58 -12.45
C SER A 28 1.75 -33.40 -11.18
N ASN A 29 2.55 -34.45 -11.02
CA ASN A 29 2.57 -35.28 -9.81
C ASN A 29 2.99 -34.44 -8.58
N GLN A 30 4.04 -33.62 -8.71
CA GLN A 30 4.47 -32.75 -7.63
C GLN A 30 3.40 -31.75 -7.21
N ASN A 31 2.70 -31.17 -8.19
CA ASN A 31 1.59 -30.26 -7.91
C ASN A 31 0.47 -30.97 -7.13
N GLN A 32 0.14 -32.21 -7.51
CA GLN A 32 -0.86 -32.99 -6.80
C GLN A 32 -0.41 -33.35 -5.37
N GLU A 33 0.86 -33.72 -5.18
CA GLU A 33 1.40 -33.96 -3.84
C GLU A 33 1.38 -32.72 -2.97
N PHE A 34 1.69 -31.54 -3.54
CA PHE A 34 1.58 -30.27 -2.84
C PHE A 34 0.15 -30.00 -2.36
N LEU A 35 -0.85 -30.19 -3.23
CA LEU A 35 -2.27 -30.04 -2.89
C LEU A 35 -2.73 -31.09 -1.85
N ASN A 36 -2.08 -32.24 -1.78
CA ASN A 36 -2.28 -33.26 -0.74
C ASN A 36 -1.50 -32.96 0.56
N HIS A 37 -0.96 -31.74 0.70
CA HIS A 37 -0.24 -31.26 1.87
C HIS A 37 1.07 -32.00 2.21
N HIS A 38 1.76 -32.57 1.21
CA HIS A 38 3.12 -33.04 1.41
C HIS A 38 4.07 -31.90 1.78
N PRO A 39 5.08 -32.14 2.65
CA PRO A 39 6.04 -31.12 3.04
C PRO A 39 6.73 -30.48 1.84
N VAL A 40 6.63 -29.16 1.69
CA VAL A 40 7.20 -28.42 0.54
C VAL A 40 8.72 -28.59 0.44
N THR A 41 9.40 -28.70 1.58
CA THR A 41 10.84 -28.97 1.63
C THR A 41 11.19 -30.24 0.89
N SER A 42 10.41 -31.32 1.10
CA SER A 42 10.62 -32.59 0.38
C SER A 42 10.37 -32.47 -1.12
N LEU A 43 9.37 -31.71 -1.54
CA LEU A 43 9.05 -31.49 -2.96
C LEU A 43 10.15 -30.69 -3.69
N VAL A 44 10.64 -29.62 -3.04
CA VAL A 44 11.68 -28.75 -3.57
C VAL A 44 13.01 -29.50 -3.74
N LEU A 45 13.39 -30.29 -2.74
CA LEU A 45 14.60 -31.13 -2.79
C LEU A 45 14.46 -32.26 -3.82
N ALA A 46 13.32 -32.96 -3.84
CA ALA A 46 13.08 -34.04 -4.82
C ALA A 46 13.10 -33.52 -6.27
N ARG A 47 12.66 -32.27 -6.50
CA ARG A 47 12.78 -31.64 -7.83
C ARG A 47 14.22 -31.39 -8.22
N ALA A 48 15.07 -30.96 -7.29
CA ALA A 48 16.50 -30.80 -7.55
C ALA A 48 17.16 -32.15 -7.80
N GLU A 49 16.86 -33.17 -7.02
CA GLU A 49 17.37 -34.55 -7.23
C GLU A 49 16.95 -35.13 -8.58
N TYR A 50 15.69 -34.93 -8.98
CA TYR A 50 15.21 -35.36 -10.29
C TYR A 50 15.97 -34.68 -11.42
N MET A 51 16.24 -33.38 -11.28
CA MET A 51 16.99 -32.61 -12.27
C MET A 51 18.47 -33.04 -12.28
N ASP A 52 19.06 -33.38 -11.14
CA ASP A 52 20.41 -33.93 -11.03
C ASP A 52 20.51 -35.24 -11.84
N LEU A 53 19.53 -36.13 -11.70
CA LEU A 53 19.48 -37.38 -12.46
C LEU A 53 19.34 -37.15 -13.96
N LEU A 54 18.49 -36.25 -14.38
CA LEU A 54 18.30 -35.89 -15.78
C LEU A 54 19.60 -35.34 -16.39
N LEU A 55 20.19 -34.32 -15.76
CA LEU A 55 21.40 -33.67 -16.24
C LEU A 55 22.59 -34.64 -16.27
N ASN A 56 22.73 -35.52 -15.28
CA ASN A 56 23.78 -36.50 -15.23
C ASN A 56 23.65 -37.52 -16.38
N ARG A 57 22.42 -37.98 -16.70
CA ARG A 57 22.22 -38.89 -17.85
C ARG A 57 22.49 -38.22 -19.18
N LEU A 58 22.03 -36.97 -19.36
CA LEU A 58 22.33 -36.20 -20.56
C LEU A 58 23.83 -35.95 -20.72
N TRP A 59 24.53 -35.64 -19.64
CA TRP A 59 25.97 -35.51 -19.61
C TRP A 59 26.70 -36.77 -20.06
N GLN A 60 26.24 -37.94 -19.61
CA GLN A 60 26.79 -39.24 -20.05
C GLN A 60 26.48 -39.51 -21.52
N HIS A 61 25.28 -39.24 -22.00
CA HIS A 61 24.91 -39.42 -23.42
C HIS A 61 25.80 -38.62 -24.38
N PHE A 62 26.15 -37.38 -24.00
CA PHE A 62 27.10 -36.57 -24.79
C PHE A 62 28.57 -37.04 -24.68
N GLY A 63 28.84 -38.08 -23.92
CA GLY A 63 30.18 -38.62 -23.75
C GLY A 63 31.14 -37.74 -22.95
N PHE A 64 30.61 -36.82 -22.14
CA PHE A 64 31.44 -35.95 -21.31
C PHE A 64 32.06 -36.67 -20.11
N LYS A 65 31.51 -37.80 -19.71
CA LYS A 65 31.99 -38.61 -18.58
C LYS A 65 33.46 -39.05 -18.77
N ASP A 66 33.88 -39.32 -20.02
CA ASP A 66 35.21 -39.80 -20.35
C ASP A 66 36.23 -38.65 -20.60
N ILE A 67 35.79 -37.41 -20.43
CA ILE A 67 36.65 -36.24 -20.64
C ILE A 67 37.20 -35.78 -19.28
N TYR A 68 38.51 -35.93 -19.12
CA TYR A 68 39.19 -35.43 -17.93
C TYR A 68 39.18 -33.88 -17.88
N ASN A 69 39.11 -33.31 -16.66
CA ASN A 69 39.22 -31.88 -16.36
C ASN A 69 38.03 -31.03 -16.76
N ILE A 70 36.84 -31.62 -16.96
CA ILE A 70 35.59 -30.85 -17.01
C ILE A 70 34.58 -31.31 -15.95
N SER A 71 33.78 -30.41 -15.48
CA SER A 71 32.76 -30.70 -14.46
C SER A 71 31.48 -29.96 -14.77
N LEU A 72 30.36 -30.60 -14.58
CA LEU A 72 29.06 -29.94 -14.52
C LEU A 72 28.74 -29.59 -13.05
N VAL A 73 28.53 -28.34 -12.80
CA VAL A 73 28.34 -27.80 -11.44
C VAL A 73 27.04 -27.04 -11.37
N ALA A 74 26.19 -27.34 -10.37
CA ALA A 74 25.04 -26.54 -10.03
C ALA A 74 25.46 -25.33 -9.21
N VAL A 75 24.90 -24.14 -9.52
CA VAL A 75 25.19 -22.89 -8.80
C VAL A 75 23.90 -22.20 -8.40
N GLY A 76 23.97 -21.14 -7.59
CA GLY A 76 22.79 -20.40 -7.16
C GLY A 76 21.78 -21.24 -6.38
N GLY A 77 20.50 -21.05 -6.62
CA GLY A 77 19.41 -21.81 -5.98
C GLY A 77 19.51 -23.31 -6.23
N TYR A 78 19.83 -23.69 -7.44
CA TYR A 78 20.03 -25.07 -7.82
C TYR A 78 21.29 -25.68 -7.13
N GLY A 79 22.32 -24.87 -6.92
CA GLY A 79 23.51 -25.27 -6.15
C GLY A 79 23.19 -25.61 -4.69
N ARG A 80 22.22 -24.91 -4.07
CA ARG A 80 21.71 -25.24 -2.72
C ARG A 80 20.80 -26.47 -2.68
N GLY A 81 20.43 -27.05 -3.83
CA GLY A 81 19.41 -28.10 -3.93
C GLY A 81 17.97 -27.57 -3.80
N GLU A 82 17.75 -26.28 -3.96
CA GLU A 82 16.46 -25.62 -3.82
C GLU A 82 15.86 -25.32 -5.20
N LEU A 83 14.94 -26.14 -5.69
CA LEU A 83 14.35 -25.96 -7.02
C LEU A 83 12.83 -25.94 -6.95
N HIS A 84 12.22 -24.76 -7.11
CA HIS A 84 10.77 -24.58 -7.22
C HIS A 84 10.29 -24.82 -8.67
N PRO A 85 8.98 -25.02 -8.92
CA PRO A 85 8.47 -25.43 -10.25
C PRO A 85 8.94 -24.57 -11.44
N LEU A 86 9.06 -23.27 -11.28
CA LEU A 86 9.51 -22.33 -12.32
C LEU A 86 10.89 -21.72 -12.05
N SER A 87 11.69 -22.32 -11.13
CA SER A 87 13.04 -21.82 -10.86
C SER A 87 13.99 -22.12 -12.00
N ASP A 88 14.90 -21.19 -12.28
CA ASP A 88 15.99 -21.35 -13.22
C ASP A 88 16.93 -22.48 -12.76
N ILE A 89 17.44 -23.23 -13.72
CA ILE A 89 18.45 -24.25 -13.52
C ILE A 89 19.81 -23.63 -13.84
N ASP A 90 20.48 -23.10 -12.81
CA ASP A 90 21.76 -22.44 -12.97
C ASP A 90 22.90 -23.46 -12.96
N ILE A 91 23.61 -23.60 -14.09
CA ILE A 91 24.71 -24.51 -14.26
C ILE A 91 26.02 -23.82 -14.70
N LEU A 92 27.11 -24.35 -14.21
CA LEU A 92 28.46 -23.96 -14.61
C LEU A 92 29.18 -25.18 -15.17
N ILE A 93 29.60 -25.08 -16.42
CA ILE A 93 30.54 -26.05 -17.02
C ILE A 93 31.95 -25.52 -16.73
N LEU A 94 32.60 -26.22 -15.82
CA LEU A 94 33.88 -25.83 -15.25
C LEU A 94 35.00 -26.64 -15.88
N SER A 95 36.10 -25.98 -16.23
CA SER A 95 37.31 -26.63 -16.74
C SER A 95 38.58 -26.10 -16.08
N ASN A 96 39.66 -26.86 -16.09
CA ASN A 96 40.96 -26.36 -15.63
C ASN A 96 41.64 -25.48 -16.68
N ASN A 97 41.45 -25.80 -17.97
CA ASN A 97 42.10 -25.11 -19.09
C ASN A 97 41.04 -24.70 -20.13
N LYS A 98 41.44 -23.84 -21.05
CA LYS A 98 40.58 -23.46 -22.18
C LYS A 98 40.16 -24.69 -22.99
N LEU A 99 38.87 -24.75 -23.30
CA LEU A 99 38.30 -25.89 -24.00
C LEU A 99 38.70 -25.92 -25.48
N PRO A 100 38.94 -27.12 -26.08
CA PRO A 100 39.07 -27.29 -27.52
C PRO A 100 37.76 -26.93 -28.25
N THR A 101 37.83 -26.34 -29.45
CA THR A 101 36.65 -25.93 -30.24
C THR A 101 35.65 -27.06 -30.48
N ALA A 102 36.14 -28.30 -30.69
CA ALA A 102 35.26 -29.46 -30.86
C ALA A 102 34.44 -29.79 -29.61
N LEU A 103 34.96 -29.51 -28.40
CA LEU A 103 34.25 -29.69 -27.14
C LEU A 103 33.30 -28.54 -26.87
N GLU A 104 33.66 -27.32 -27.23
CA GLU A 104 32.76 -26.15 -27.16
C GLU A 104 31.49 -26.36 -28.02
N ALA A 105 31.67 -26.95 -29.23
CA ALA A 105 30.52 -27.30 -30.09
C ALA A 105 29.57 -28.31 -29.43
N LYS A 106 30.13 -29.41 -28.85
CA LYS A 106 29.33 -30.39 -28.12
C LYS A 106 28.62 -29.82 -26.90
N ILE A 107 29.27 -28.90 -26.17
CA ILE A 107 28.63 -28.19 -25.03
C ILE A 107 27.47 -27.31 -25.54
N SER A 108 27.66 -26.66 -26.68
CA SER A 108 26.59 -25.88 -27.31
C SER A 108 25.38 -26.73 -27.68
N GLU A 109 25.60 -27.94 -28.23
CA GLU A 109 24.54 -28.90 -28.53
C GLU A 109 23.83 -29.37 -27.24
N PHE A 110 24.57 -29.65 -26.17
CA PHE A 110 24.01 -30.00 -24.86
C PHE A 110 23.11 -28.91 -24.32
N ILE A 111 23.57 -27.66 -24.31
CA ILE A 111 22.75 -26.51 -23.84
C ILE A 111 21.50 -26.32 -24.72
N THR A 112 21.66 -26.46 -26.05
CA THR A 112 20.53 -26.39 -27.01
C THR A 112 19.46 -27.44 -26.69
N LEU A 113 19.87 -28.68 -26.40
CA LEU A 113 18.97 -29.73 -25.99
C LEU A 113 18.18 -29.38 -24.71
N LEU A 114 18.85 -28.76 -23.71
CA LEU A 114 18.17 -28.33 -22.50
C LEU A 114 17.08 -27.27 -22.81
N TRP A 115 17.34 -26.32 -23.70
CA TRP A 115 16.36 -25.35 -24.16
C TRP A 115 15.24 -26.00 -24.98
N ASP A 116 15.57 -26.96 -25.85
CA ASP A 116 14.58 -27.73 -26.58
C ASP A 116 13.64 -28.51 -25.66
N LEU A 117 14.11 -28.94 -24.48
CA LEU A 117 13.29 -29.51 -23.40
C LEU A 117 12.42 -28.46 -22.68
N LYS A 118 12.47 -27.20 -23.07
CA LYS A 118 11.80 -26.06 -22.41
C LYS A 118 12.24 -25.81 -20.97
N LEU A 119 13.45 -26.19 -20.64
CA LEU A 119 14.04 -25.88 -19.34
C LEU A 119 14.59 -24.45 -19.36
N GLU A 120 14.26 -23.67 -18.33
CA GLU A 120 14.86 -22.35 -18.12
C GLU A 120 16.25 -22.53 -17.53
N VAL A 121 17.28 -22.49 -18.38
CA VAL A 121 18.67 -22.78 -17.99
C VAL A 121 19.50 -21.52 -18.04
N GLY A 122 20.00 -21.09 -16.88
CA GLY A 122 21.13 -20.19 -16.77
C GLY A 122 22.45 -20.98 -16.89
N HIS A 123 23.35 -20.59 -17.80
CA HIS A 123 24.58 -21.34 -17.95
C HIS A 123 25.81 -20.44 -18.07
N ALA A 124 26.95 -20.98 -17.64
CA ALA A 124 28.25 -20.40 -17.88
C ALA A 124 29.26 -21.50 -18.20
N VAL A 125 30.23 -21.21 -19.09
CA VAL A 125 31.34 -22.08 -19.40
C VAL A 125 32.62 -21.32 -19.05
N ARG A 126 33.35 -21.80 -18.04
CA ARG A 126 34.51 -21.05 -17.51
C ARG A 126 35.58 -21.97 -17.00
N THR A 127 36.81 -21.48 -17.10
CA THR A 127 37.95 -22.08 -16.38
C THR A 127 37.89 -21.66 -14.90
N VAL A 128 38.64 -22.42 -14.06
CA VAL A 128 38.80 -22.08 -12.63
C VAL A 128 39.41 -20.68 -12.48
N THR A 129 40.31 -20.27 -13.35
CA THR A 129 40.94 -18.92 -13.35
C THR A 129 39.92 -17.84 -13.68
N GLU A 130 39.13 -18.02 -14.73
CA GLU A 130 38.05 -17.07 -15.10
C GLU A 130 36.98 -16.95 -14.00
N CYS A 131 36.64 -18.06 -13.35
CA CYS A 131 35.76 -18.03 -12.19
C CYS A 131 36.34 -17.17 -11.04
N ALA A 132 37.64 -17.27 -10.82
CA ALA A 132 38.33 -16.47 -9.81
C ALA A 132 38.32 -14.97 -10.14
N GLU A 133 38.63 -14.61 -11.39
CA GLU A 133 38.68 -13.22 -11.85
C GLU A 133 37.29 -12.56 -11.88
N ILE A 134 36.34 -13.21 -12.52
CA ILE A 134 34.96 -12.68 -12.62
C ILE A 134 34.30 -12.64 -11.22
N GLY A 135 34.49 -13.68 -10.41
CA GLY A 135 33.95 -13.74 -9.07
C GLY A 135 34.50 -12.66 -8.13
N LYS A 136 35.78 -12.23 -8.32
CA LYS A 136 36.32 -11.07 -7.57
C LYS A 136 35.73 -9.75 -8.00
N ALA A 137 35.31 -9.61 -9.26
CA ALA A 137 34.73 -8.39 -9.80
C ALA A 137 33.22 -8.27 -9.58
N ASP A 138 32.51 -9.40 -9.46
CA ASP A 138 31.03 -9.45 -9.36
C ASP A 138 30.60 -10.24 -8.13
N LEU A 139 29.91 -9.52 -7.24
CA LEU A 139 29.38 -10.07 -5.97
C LEU A 139 28.34 -11.19 -6.22
N THR A 140 27.54 -11.10 -7.28
CA THR A 140 26.52 -12.10 -7.62
C THR A 140 27.20 -13.40 -8.05
N VAL A 141 28.22 -13.29 -8.91
CA VAL A 141 29.03 -14.45 -9.33
C VAL A 141 29.74 -15.07 -8.12
N ALA A 142 30.36 -14.24 -7.27
CA ALA A 142 31.02 -14.73 -6.04
C ALA A 142 30.02 -15.51 -5.15
N THR A 143 28.80 -15.00 -4.99
CA THR A 143 27.75 -15.64 -4.19
C THR A 143 27.33 -16.98 -4.81
N ASN A 144 27.10 -17.03 -6.13
CA ASN A 144 26.74 -18.25 -6.84
C ASN A 144 27.83 -19.31 -6.74
N LEU A 145 29.11 -18.91 -6.83
CA LEU A 145 30.24 -19.82 -6.67
C LEU A 145 30.40 -20.37 -5.24
N GLN A 146 30.01 -19.61 -4.22
CA GLN A 146 29.94 -20.12 -2.83
C GLN A 146 28.90 -21.25 -2.68
N GLU A 147 27.86 -21.26 -3.47
CA GLU A 147 26.79 -22.24 -3.46
C GLU A 147 27.03 -23.42 -4.41
N ALA A 148 28.17 -23.43 -5.08
CA ALA A 148 28.51 -24.44 -6.08
C ALA A 148 28.48 -25.87 -5.52
N ARG A 149 27.82 -26.78 -6.25
CA ARG A 149 27.68 -28.19 -5.98
C ARG A 149 27.99 -29.01 -7.22
N LEU A 150 28.90 -29.96 -7.10
CA LEU A 150 29.25 -30.86 -8.21
C LEU A 150 28.05 -31.75 -8.55
N LEU A 151 27.66 -31.81 -9.81
CA LEU A 151 26.67 -32.75 -10.33
C LEU A 151 27.37 -34.01 -10.90
N CYS A 152 28.32 -33.78 -11.78
CA CYS A 152 29.09 -34.86 -12.39
C CYS A 152 30.39 -34.31 -13.04
N GLY A 153 31.30 -35.18 -13.41
CA GLY A 153 32.59 -34.87 -14.03
C GLY A 153 33.76 -34.89 -13.05
N SER A 154 34.80 -34.08 -13.28
CA SER A 154 36.06 -34.10 -12.53
C SER A 154 35.91 -33.51 -11.12
N GLU A 155 36.06 -34.34 -10.09
CA GLU A 155 36.12 -33.89 -8.69
C GLU A 155 37.35 -32.96 -8.46
N ASP A 156 38.51 -33.27 -9.08
CA ASP A 156 39.72 -32.46 -8.90
C ASP A 156 39.53 -31.03 -9.42
N THR A 157 38.86 -30.87 -10.56
CA THR A 157 38.52 -29.55 -11.11
C THR A 157 37.58 -28.77 -10.18
N PHE A 158 36.59 -29.46 -9.60
CA PHE A 158 35.68 -28.84 -8.67
C PHE A 158 36.34 -28.45 -7.33
N GLN A 159 37.27 -29.30 -6.82
CA GLN A 159 38.03 -28.99 -5.60
C GLN A 159 38.99 -27.81 -5.83
N ALA A 160 39.54 -27.67 -7.04
CA ALA A 160 40.36 -26.51 -7.42
C ALA A 160 39.54 -25.21 -7.32
N LEU A 161 38.29 -25.22 -7.82
CA LEU A 161 37.37 -24.08 -7.68
C LEU A 161 37.07 -23.80 -6.21
N LYS A 162 36.72 -24.82 -5.41
CA LYS A 162 36.46 -24.68 -3.99
C LYS A 162 37.60 -24.01 -3.23
N LYS A 163 38.81 -24.47 -3.50
CA LYS A 163 40.02 -23.91 -2.88
C LYS A 163 40.17 -22.42 -3.18
N VAL A 164 39.87 -21.99 -4.40
CA VAL A 164 39.89 -20.57 -4.78
C VAL A 164 38.80 -19.78 -4.06
N VAL A 165 37.54 -20.24 -4.11
CA VAL A 165 36.40 -19.54 -3.55
C VAL A 165 36.48 -19.40 -2.01
N LEU A 166 37.06 -20.38 -1.33
CA LEU A 166 37.24 -20.36 0.12
C LEU A 166 38.45 -19.54 0.58
N SER A 167 39.38 -19.18 -0.35
CA SER A 167 40.59 -18.44 0.01
C SER A 167 40.24 -17.02 0.48
N ASP A 168 41.01 -16.49 1.44
CA ASP A 168 40.83 -15.12 1.92
C ASP A 168 41.09 -14.07 0.85
N SER A 169 41.94 -14.40 -0.14
CA SER A 169 42.23 -13.52 -1.27
C SER A 169 41.13 -13.43 -2.31
N PHE A 170 40.15 -14.32 -2.30
CA PHE A 170 38.98 -14.26 -3.21
C PHE A 170 38.04 -13.11 -2.85
N TRP A 171 37.53 -13.13 -1.62
CA TRP A 171 36.77 -12.04 -1.00
C TRP A 171 37.10 -11.98 0.48
N PRO A 172 37.80 -10.95 0.99
CA PRO A 172 38.00 -10.77 2.43
C PRO A 172 36.64 -10.69 3.13
N SER A 173 36.53 -11.31 4.32
CA SER A 173 35.27 -11.44 5.03
C SER A 173 34.57 -10.10 5.27
N GLU A 174 35.31 -9.08 5.69
CA GLU A 174 34.77 -7.73 5.92
C GLU A 174 34.26 -7.09 4.62
N THR A 175 35.03 -7.17 3.54
CA THR A 175 34.67 -6.61 2.25
C THR A 175 33.40 -7.26 1.72
N PHE A 176 33.32 -8.59 1.81
CA PHE A 176 32.12 -9.35 1.42
C PHE A 176 30.89 -8.96 2.24
N TYR A 177 31.04 -8.86 3.57
CA TYR A 177 29.96 -8.44 4.45
C TYR A 177 29.44 -7.04 4.08
N ARG A 178 30.33 -6.05 3.94
CA ARG A 178 29.94 -4.68 3.57
C ARG A 178 29.21 -4.64 2.21
N ALA A 179 29.71 -5.39 1.21
CA ALA A 179 29.09 -5.46 -0.11
C ALA A 179 27.70 -6.11 -0.05
N LYS A 180 27.53 -7.18 0.74
CA LYS A 180 26.21 -7.85 0.91
C LYS A 180 25.21 -6.98 1.67
N ILE A 181 25.64 -6.22 2.66
CA ILE A 181 24.79 -5.25 3.37
C ILE A 181 24.35 -4.13 2.44
N GLN A 182 25.26 -3.63 1.60
CA GLN A 182 24.93 -2.58 0.62
C GLN A 182 23.92 -3.10 -0.42
N GLU A 183 24.14 -4.29 -0.98
CA GLU A 183 23.19 -4.96 -1.88
C GLU A 183 21.80 -5.11 -1.23
N GLN A 184 21.74 -5.54 0.04
CA GLN A 184 20.48 -5.67 0.77
C GLN A 184 19.78 -4.32 0.96
N ARG A 185 20.50 -3.26 1.29
CA ARG A 185 19.92 -1.91 1.41
C ARG A 185 19.34 -1.42 0.09
N GLU A 186 20.08 -1.56 -1.01
CA GLU A 186 19.62 -1.16 -2.35
C GLU A 186 18.39 -1.98 -2.80
N ARG A 187 18.37 -3.27 -2.49
CA ARG A 187 17.24 -4.15 -2.74
C ARG A 187 16.02 -3.73 -1.90
N HIS A 188 16.17 -3.49 -0.60
CA HIS A 188 15.07 -3.06 0.27
C HIS A 188 14.52 -1.69 -0.17
N ALA A 189 15.38 -0.74 -0.57
CA ALA A 189 14.95 0.57 -1.06
C ALA A 189 14.01 0.47 -2.28
N ARG A 190 14.23 -0.50 -3.19
CA ARG A 190 13.32 -0.78 -4.33
C ARG A 190 11.92 -1.20 -3.90
N TYR A 191 11.76 -1.70 -2.69
CA TYR A 191 10.48 -2.07 -2.07
C TYR A 191 10.05 -1.08 -0.98
N HIS A 192 10.54 0.18 -1.05
CA HIS A 192 10.21 1.26 -0.12
C HIS A 192 10.54 0.95 1.35
N ASP A 193 11.53 0.10 1.60
CA ASP A 193 11.96 -0.34 2.94
C ASP A 193 10.82 -0.90 3.82
N THR A 194 9.75 -1.42 3.19
CA THR A 194 8.60 -1.96 3.89
C THR A 194 8.40 -3.46 3.64
N THR A 195 7.98 -4.16 4.69
CA THR A 195 7.49 -5.55 4.61
C THR A 195 6.02 -5.62 4.21
N TYR A 196 5.32 -4.48 4.06
CA TYR A 196 3.85 -4.39 3.97
C TYR A 196 3.35 -3.95 2.58
N ASN A 197 4.08 -4.28 1.52
CA ASN A 197 3.60 -4.06 0.16
C ASN A 197 2.45 -5.02 -0.16
N LEU A 198 1.35 -4.52 -0.75
CA LEU A 198 0.17 -5.34 -1.06
C LEU A 198 0.42 -6.39 -2.16
N GLU A 199 1.37 -6.14 -3.05
CA GLU A 199 1.83 -7.08 -4.07
C GLU A 199 3.32 -7.42 -3.85
N PRO A 200 3.67 -8.15 -2.78
CA PRO A 200 5.05 -8.38 -2.38
C PRO A 200 5.76 -9.38 -3.31
N ASP A 201 7.07 -9.22 -3.45
CA ASP A 201 7.94 -10.26 -4.01
C ASP A 201 8.40 -11.21 -2.88
N ILE A 202 8.04 -12.48 -2.97
CA ILE A 202 8.30 -13.50 -1.93
C ILE A 202 9.80 -13.66 -1.64
N LYS A 203 10.64 -13.43 -2.65
CA LYS A 203 12.10 -13.60 -2.59
C LYS A 203 12.80 -12.32 -2.13
N SER A 204 12.42 -11.17 -2.70
CA SER A 204 13.24 -9.94 -2.66
C SER A 204 12.73 -8.86 -1.70
N THR A 205 11.44 -8.88 -1.32
CA THR A 205 10.87 -7.95 -0.33
C THR A 205 11.63 -8.05 1.02
N PRO A 206 11.75 -6.97 1.80
CA PRO A 206 12.29 -7.04 3.16
C PRO A 206 11.61 -8.15 3.98
N GLY A 207 12.40 -9.03 4.58
CA GLY A 207 11.92 -10.23 5.27
C GLY A 207 11.60 -11.43 4.35
N GLY A 208 11.83 -11.32 3.04
CA GLY A 208 11.68 -12.42 2.09
C GLY A 208 12.85 -13.42 2.11
N LEU A 209 12.79 -14.44 1.25
CA LEU A 209 13.78 -15.53 1.20
C LEU A 209 15.22 -15.03 1.00
N ARG A 210 15.42 -13.93 0.28
CA ARG A 210 16.77 -13.37 0.05
C ARG A 210 17.44 -12.87 1.33
N ASP A 211 16.67 -12.46 2.32
CA ASP A 211 17.19 -12.04 3.63
C ASP A 211 17.73 -13.25 4.42
N ILE A 212 17.05 -14.39 4.33
CA ILE A 212 17.55 -15.66 4.90
C ILE A 212 18.84 -16.10 4.19
N HIS A 213 18.86 -16.03 2.85
CA HIS A 213 20.05 -16.37 2.08
C HIS A 213 21.23 -15.45 2.41
N THR A 214 20.99 -14.13 2.62
CA THR A 214 22.06 -13.19 3.00
C THR A 214 22.74 -13.60 4.30
N LEU A 215 21.99 -14.03 5.31
CA LEU A 215 22.55 -14.57 6.56
C LEU A 215 23.42 -15.79 6.29
N SER A 216 22.94 -16.73 5.46
CA SER A 216 23.68 -17.95 5.12
C SER A 216 24.98 -17.65 4.35
N TRP A 217 24.97 -16.71 3.42
CA TRP A 217 26.15 -16.34 2.64
C TRP A 217 27.21 -15.66 3.49
N VAL A 218 26.83 -14.74 4.37
CA VAL A 218 27.74 -14.08 5.30
C VAL A 218 28.34 -15.09 6.27
N ALA A 219 27.50 -15.97 6.82
CA ALA A 219 27.97 -17.01 7.75
C ALA A 219 28.92 -18.01 7.07
N ARG A 220 28.62 -18.42 5.82
CA ARG A 220 29.50 -19.30 5.04
C ARG A 220 30.85 -18.65 4.77
N ARG A 221 30.85 -17.36 4.42
CA ARG A 221 32.09 -16.64 4.11
C ARG A 221 32.97 -16.42 5.33
N HIS A 222 32.38 -16.04 6.46
CA HIS A 222 33.15 -15.67 7.67
C HIS A 222 33.46 -16.87 8.57
N PHE A 223 32.47 -17.76 8.80
CA PHE A 223 32.59 -18.87 9.74
C PHE A 223 32.74 -20.25 9.08
N GLY A 224 32.65 -20.32 7.75
CA GLY A 224 32.63 -21.58 7.02
C GLY A 224 31.33 -22.39 7.22
N ALA A 225 30.28 -21.81 7.81
CA ALA A 225 29.02 -22.50 8.08
C ALA A 225 28.27 -22.76 6.75
N THR A 226 27.96 -24.01 6.46
CA THR A 226 27.31 -24.42 5.21
C THR A 226 25.79 -24.43 5.30
N SER A 227 25.25 -24.35 6.49
CA SER A 227 23.79 -24.36 6.75
C SER A 227 23.40 -23.51 7.95
N LEU A 228 22.10 -23.17 8.04
CA LEU A 228 21.53 -22.52 9.23
C LEU A 228 21.73 -23.36 10.52
N LEU A 229 21.73 -24.67 10.41
CA LEU A 229 21.95 -25.58 11.53
C LEU A 229 23.39 -25.44 12.07
N GLU A 230 24.37 -25.30 11.20
CA GLU A 230 25.77 -25.09 11.60
C GLU A 230 25.94 -23.71 12.27
N MET A 231 25.23 -22.69 11.82
CA MET A 231 25.19 -21.39 12.50
C MET A 231 24.70 -21.50 13.95
N SER A 232 23.72 -22.40 14.21
CA SER A 232 23.28 -22.68 15.59
C SER A 232 24.39 -23.39 16.38
N ARG A 233 25.09 -24.35 15.80
CA ARG A 233 26.21 -25.04 16.43
C ARG A 233 27.39 -24.12 16.77
N TYR A 234 27.65 -23.11 15.96
CA TYR A 234 28.65 -22.06 16.24
C TYR A 234 28.17 -20.99 17.22
N GLY A 235 26.94 -21.09 17.72
CA GLY A 235 26.38 -20.15 18.72
C GLY A 235 25.89 -18.81 18.19
N PHE A 236 25.84 -18.62 16.86
CA PHE A 236 25.29 -17.42 16.24
C PHE A 236 23.76 -17.37 16.27
N LEU A 237 23.13 -18.54 16.14
CA LEU A 237 21.71 -18.74 16.36
C LEU A 237 21.48 -19.52 17.65
N THR A 238 20.47 -19.15 18.39
CA THR A 238 19.89 -20.05 19.38
C THR A 238 19.02 -21.09 18.68
N ASP A 239 18.77 -22.25 19.32
CA ASP A 239 17.87 -23.28 18.76
C ASP A 239 16.47 -22.76 18.46
N ALA A 240 15.99 -21.78 19.25
CA ALA A 240 14.70 -21.16 19.04
C ALA A 240 14.69 -20.26 17.77
N GLU A 241 15.76 -19.51 17.55
CA GLU A 241 15.93 -18.66 16.35
C GLU A 241 16.11 -19.53 15.10
N TYR A 242 16.85 -20.61 15.18
CA TYR A 242 16.99 -21.59 14.10
C TYR A 242 15.63 -22.17 13.69
N ARG A 243 14.88 -22.72 14.66
CA ARG A 243 13.55 -23.28 14.38
C ARG A 243 12.62 -22.23 13.75
N GLU A 244 12.64 -21.02 14.25
CA GLU A 244 11.83 -19.93 13.70
C GLU A 244 12.21 -19.58 12.26
N LEU A 245 13.50 -19.52 11.93
CA LEU A 245 13.92 -19.27 10.54
C LEU A 245 13.49 -20.40 9.60
N VAL A 246 13.61 -21.67 10.05
CA VAL A 246 13.17 -22.83 9.27
C VAL A 246 11.65 -22.82 9.06
N GLU A 247 10.86 -22.53 10.09
CA GLU A 247 9.40 -22.37 9.96
C GLU A 247 9.02 -21.26 8.97
N CYS A 248 9.69 -20.10 9.06
CA CYS A 248 9.46 -19.01 8.15
C CYS A 248 9.84 -19.35 6.70
N GLN A 249 10.97 -20.02 6.52
CA GLN A 249 11.41 -20.47 5.20
C GLN A 249 10.43 -21.47 4.58
N ASP A 250 9.97 -22.46 5.37
CA ASP A 250 8.99 -23.44 4.93
C ASP A 250 7.69 -22.78 4.47
N PHE A 251 7.17 -21.83 5.26
CA PHE A 251 5.96 -21.09 4.88
C PHE A 251 6.16 -20.27 3.60
N LEU A 252 7.27 -19.55 3.47
CA LEU A 252 7.58 -18.78 2.25
C LEU A 252 7.78 -19.69 1.02
N TRP A 253 8.34 -20.88 1.21
CA TRP A 253 8.46 -21.89 0.16
C TRP A 253 7.10 -22.42 -0.27
N ARG A 254 6.18 -22.68 0.68
CA ARG A 254 4.80 -23.08 0.37
C ARG A 254 4.07 -22.01 -0.48
N VAL A 255 4.16 -20.76 -0.07
CA VAL A 255 3.56 -19.64 -0.83
C VAL A 255 4.18 -19.52 -2.23
N ARG A 256 5.52 -19.66 -2.33
CA ARG A 256 6.23 -19.61 -3.60
C ARG A 256 5.89 -20.78 -4.51
N PHE A 257 5.76 -21.98 -3.95
CA PHE A 257 5.40 -23.17 -4.71
C PHE A 257 3.98 -23.04 -5.26
N ALA A 258 3.01 -22.64 -4.42
CA ALA A 258 1.64 -22.39 -4.83
C ALA A 258 1.55 -21.30 -5.93
N LEU A 259 2.32 -20.22 -5.80
CA LEU A 259 2.39 -19.18 -6.84
C LEU A 259 2.92 -19.74 -8.17
N HIS A 260 4.01 -20.50 -8.12
CA HIS A 260 4.61 -21.09 -9.33
C HIS A 260 3.73 -22.14 -10.02
N MET A 261 2.77 -22.75 -9.29
CA MET A 261 1.76 -23.62 -9.91
C MET A 261 0.77 -22.84 -10.79
N GLU A 262 0.50 -21.58 -10.44
CA GLU A 262 -0.46 -20.72 -11.16
C GLU A 262 0.18 -19.96 -12.32
N LEU A 263 1.49 -19.79 -12.32
CA LEU A 263 2.19 -18.99 -13.30
C LEU A 263 2.62 -19.83 -14.52
N ARG A 264 2.68 -19.18 -15.68
CA ARG A 264 3.23 -19.78 -16.92
C ARG A 264 4.71 -19.45 -17.13
N ARG A 265 5.25 -18.48 -16.41
CA ARG A 265 6.64 -18.03 -16.47
C ARG A 265 7.11 -17.64 -15.08
N TYR A 266 8.42 -17.66 -14.88
CA TYR A 266 9.02 -17.27 -13.62
C TYR A 266 8.63 -15.86 -13.16
N ASP A 267 8.01 -15.78 -11.98
CA ASP A 267 7.80 -14.55 -11.21
C ASP A 267 7.67 -14.93 -9.73
N ASN A 268 8.10 -14.03 -8.84
CA ASN A 268 7.94 -14.16 -7.39
C ASN A 268 7.02 -13.11 -6.80
N ARG A 269 6.40 -12.27 -7.64
CA ARG A 269 5.47 -11.24 -7.21
C ARG A 269 4.09 -11.83 -6.97
N LEU A 270 3.64 -11.77 -5.73
CA LEU A 270 2.30 -12.19 -5.33
C LEU A 270 1.30 -11.07 -5.61
N THR A 271 0.91 -10.93 -6.88
CA THR A 271 -0.03 -9.89 -7.33
C THR A 271 -1.46 -10.21 -6.91
N PHE A 272 -2.34 -9.20 -6.86
CA PHE A 272 -3.76 -9.40 -6.57
C PHE A 272 -4.41 -10.49 -7.45
N ALA A 273 -3.99 -10.58 -8.72
CA ALA A 273 -4.45 -11.60 -9.67
C ALA A 273 -4.27 -13.04 -9.17
N HIS A 274 -3.22 -13.30 -8.40
CA HIS A 274 -2.84 -14.65 -7.98
C HIS A 274 -3.12 -14.92 -6.49
N GLN A 275 -3.34 -13.88 -5.68
CA GLN A 275 -3.50 -14.05 -4.23
C GLN A 275 -4.67 -14.96 -3.86
N ALA A 276 -5.80 -14.88 -4.58
CA ALA A 276 -6.98 -15.69 -4.29
C ALA A 276 -6.71 -17.18 -4.53
N GLN A 277 -6.15 -17.54 -5.68
CA GLN A 277 -5.87 -18.94 -6.03
C GLN A 277 -4.73 -19.51 -5.16
N VAL A 278 -3.71 -18.71 -4.87
CA VAL A 278 -2.63 -19.12 -3.95
C VAL A 278 -3.19 -19.38 -2.55
N ALA A 279 -4.11 -18.54 -2.05
CA ALA A 279 -4.74 -18.77 -0.76
C ALA A 279 -5.55 -20.09 -0.74
N GLU A 280 -6.32 -20.35 -1.79
CA GLU A 280 -7.08 -21.60 -1.94
C GLU A 280 -6.16 -22.83 -1.98
N ASN A 281 -5.10 -22.82 -2.80
CA ASN A 281 -4.11 -23.90 -2.91
C ASN A 281 -3.38 -24.17 -1.58
N LEU A 282 -3.30 -23.18 -0.69
CA LEU A 282 -2.73 -23.31 0.65
C LEU A 282 -3.76 -23.72 1.70
N GLY A 283 -5.05 -23.85 1.35
CA GLY A 283 -6.12 -24.26 2.23
C GLY A 283 -6.75 -23.13 3.05
N TYR A 284 -6.49 -21.85 2.70
CA TYR A 284 -7.17 -20.70 3.32
C TYR A 284 -8.52 -20.47 2.66
N VAL A 285 -9.58 -20.85 3.32
CA VAL A 285 -10.96 -20.72 2.84
C VAL A 285 -11.75 -19.74 3.68
N GLY A 286 -12.72 -19.05 3.07
CA GLY A 286 -13.61 -18.10 3.76
C GLY A 286 -14.55 -17.41 2.79
N GLU A 287 -15.61 -16.79 3.31
CA GLU A 287 -16.53 -15.98 2.48
C GLU A 287 -15.84 -14.71 1.95
N GLY A 288 -16.07 -14.39 0.68
CA GLY A 288 -15.50 -13.23 0.01
C GLY A 288 -13.98 -13.25 0.03
N ASN A 289 -13.35 -12.17 0.49
CA ASN A 289 -11.89 -12.02 0.53
C ASN A 289 -11.22 -12.59 1.79
N ARG A 290 -11.99 -13.18 2.70
CA ARG A 290 -11.48 -13.62 4.02
C ARG A 290 -10.34 -14.62 3.93
N GLY A 291 -10.39 -15.58 3.00
CA GLY A 291 -9.32 -16.56 2.79
C GLY A 291 -8.01 -15.90 2.40
N VAL A 292 -8.06 -14.96 1.45
CA VAL A 292 -6.90 -14.16 1.01
C VAL A 292 -6.33 -13.34 2.17
N GLU A 293 -7.17 -12.64 2.90
CA GLU A 293 -6.74 -11.81 4.03
C GLU A 293 -6.09 -12.63 5.15
N MET A 294 -6.59 -13.84 5.42
CA MET A 294 -5.98 -14.76 6.39
C MET A 294 -4.59 -15.23 5.93
N MET A 295 -4.45 -15.65 4.68
CA MET A 295 -3.17 -16.07 4.09
C MET A 295 -2.16 -14.91 4.10
N MET A 296 -2.56 -13.73 3.65
CA MET A 296 -1.69 -12.55 3.60
C MET A 296 -1.30 -12.08 5.00
N LYS A 297 -2.17 -12.20 5.99
CA LYS A 297 -1.86 -11.91 7.39
C LYS A 297 -0.72 -12.79 7.92
N GLU A 298 -0.77 -14.08 7.64
CA GLU A 298 0.32 -15.00 8.01
C GLU A 298 1.59 -14.69 7.23
N PHE A 299 1.46 -14.34 5.94
CA PHE A 299 2.57 -13.94 5.09
C PHE A 299 3.30 -12.71 5.65
N TYR A 300 2.60 -11.63 5.98
CA TYR A 300 3.22 -10.43 6.55
C TYR A 300 3.83 -10.67 7.93
N ARG A 301 3.20 -11.49 8.77
CA ARG A 301 3.77 -11.92 10.05
C ARG A 301 5.07 -12.67 9.86
N THR A 302 5.13 -13.52 8.85
CA THR A 302 6.34 -14.28 8.50
C THR A 302 7.45 -13.37 7.99
N LEU A 303 7.16 -12.45 7.05
CA LEU A 303 8.13 -11.45 6.59
C LEU A 303 8.71 -10.64 7.76
N ARG A 304 7.86 -10.21 8.69
CA ARG A 304 8.28 -9.45 9.86
C ARG A 304 9.20 -10.25 10.79
N ARG A 305 8.88 -11.54 11.04
CA ARG A 305 9.73 -12.44 11.84
C ARG A 305 11.12 -12.58 11.23
N VAL A 306 11.19 -12.80 9.91
CA VAL A 306 12.46 -12.88 9.17
C VAL A 306 13.22 -11.55 9.21
N ALA A 307 12.55 -10.42 8.96
CA ALA A 307 13.19 -9.10 8.98
C ALA A 307 13.76 -8.74 10.34
N GLU A 308 13.05 -9.08 11.44
CA GLU A 308 13.53 -8.88 12.81
C GLU A 308 14.78 -9.71 13.10
N LEU A 309 14.77 -11.00 12.74
CA LEU A 309 15.91 -11.90 12.89
C LEU A 309 17.09 -11.48 12.01
N ASN A 310 16.85 -11.19 10.74
CA ASN A 310 17.88 -10.74 9.80
C ASN A 310 18.60 -9.50 10.34
N LYS A 311 17.85 -8.48 10.76
CA LYS A 311 18.42 -7.25 11.31
C LYS A 311 19.24 -7.48 12.58
N MET A 312 18.78 -8.33 13.47
CA MET A 312 19.48 -8.68 14.72
C MET A 312 20.78 -9.44 14.41
N LEU A 313 20.71 -10.46 13.57
CA LEU A 313 21.85 -11.31 13.26
C LEU A 313 22.92 -10.58 12.44
N LEU A 314 22.51 -9.72 11.50
CA LEU A 314 23.47 -8.89 10.75
C LEU A 314 24.21 -7.91 11.68
N LYS A 315 23.56 -7.36 12.71
CA LYS A 315 24.25 -6.55 13.71
C LYS A 315 25.22 -7.37 14.57
N LEU A 316 24.92 -8.64 14.87
CA LEU A 316 25.86 -9.55 15.54
C LEU A 316 27.06 -9.84 14.64
N PHE A 317 26.84 -10.07 13.35
CA PHE A 317 27.91 -10.24 12.39
C PHE A 317 28.77 -8.97 12.26
N ASP A 318 28.14 -7.79 12.26
CA ASP A 318 28.86 -6.51 12.25
C ASP A 318 29.85 -6.39 13.41
N GLN A 319 29.41 -6.73 14.62
CA GLN A 319 30.28 -6.75 15.80
C GLN A 319 31.41 -7.77 15.70
N ALA A 320 31.13 -8.97 15.15
CA ALA A 320 32.13 -10.02 15.04
C ALA A 320 33.15 -9.76 13.92
N ILE A 321 32.68 -9.25 12.76
CA ILE A 321 33.47 -9.13 11.54
C ILE A 321 34.24 -7.80 11.49
N ILE A 322 33.58 -6.69 11.82
CA ILE A 322 34.16 -5.35 11.66
C ILE A 322 34.88 -4.89 12.91
N ASN A 323 34.24 -5.03 14.08
CA ASN A 323 34.81 -4.48 15.32
C ASN A 323 35.83 -5.43 15.97
N GLY A 324 36.05 -6.64 15.41
CA GLY A 324 37.02 -7.61 15.99
C GLY A 324 36.81 -7.88 17.49
N GLY A 325 35.58 -7.66 17.99
CA GLY A 325 35.27 -7.76 19.43
C GLY A 325 35.68 -6.55 20.27
N ALA A 326 36.22 -5.47 19.68
CA ALA A 326 36.49 -4.23 20.40
C ALA A 326 35.19 -3.61 20.91
N THR A 327 35.09 -3.42 22.23
CA THR A 327 33.92 -2.81 22.87
C THR A 327 34.16 -1.33 23.07
N GLU A 328 33.30 -0.49 22.43
CA GLU A 328 33.26 0.94 22.78
C GLU A 328 32.93 1.12 24.27
N SER A 329 33.39 2.22 24.89
CA SER A 329 33.09 2.53 26.26
C SER A 329 31.60 2.65 26.50
N ALA A 330 31.10 2.06 27.58
CA ALA A 330 29.69 2.14 27.94
C ALA A 330 29.43 3.36 28.83
N GLU A 331 28.42 4.14 28.47
CA GLU A 331 27.89 5.23 29.30
C GLU A 331 26.67 4.72 30.09
N ILE A 332 26.71 4.82 31.41
CA ILE A 332 25.62 4.38 32.29
C ILE A 332 24.47 5.39 32.20
N LEU A 333 23.28 4.96 31.80
CA LEU A 333 22.07 5.77 31.81
C LEU A 333 21.33 5.67 33.13
N ASP A 334 21.19 4.44 33.66
CA ASP A 334 20.62 4.15 34.98
C ASP A 334 21.09 2.78 35.54
N THR A 335 20.37 2.26 36.54
CA THR A 335 20.66 0.95 37.14
C THR A 335 20.49 -0.24 36.19
N ASP A 336 19.67 -0.09 35.14
CA ASP A 336 19.24 -1.17 34.26
C ASP A 336 19.73 -1.02 32.81
N PHE A 337 20.08 0.21 32.43
CA PHE A 337 20.46 0.51 31.02
C PHE A 337 21.79 1.29 30.97
N GLN A 338 22.48 1.08 29.87
CA GLN A 338 23.66 1.82 29.44
C GLN A 338 23.57 2.11 27.94
N ARG A 339 24.33 3.11 27.50
CA ARG A 339 24.51 3.40 26.07
C ARG A 339 25.92 2.96 25.66
N ARG A 340 25.98 2.30 24.49
CA ARG A 340 27.26 1.96 23.85
C ARG A 340 27.21 2.46 22.40
N GLY A 341 27.99 3.48 22.10
CA GLY A 341 27.84 4.22 20.85
C GLY A 341 26.42 4.78 20.70
N SER A 342 25.75 4.48 19.60
CA SER A 342 24.35 4.87 19.36
C SER A 342 23.31 3.81 19.80
N LEU A 343 23.70 2.78 20.54
CA LEU A 343 22.82 1.69 20.94
C LEU A 343 22.58 1.65 22.44
N ILE A 344 21.30 1.45 22.82
CA ILE A 344 20.95 1.17 24.24
C ILE A 344 21.15 -0.32 24.54
N GLU A 345 21.66 -0.59 25.72
CA GLU A 345 22.00 -1.93 26.18
C GLU A 345 21.48 -2.17 27.61
N ALA A 346 20.83 -3.35 27.82
CA ALA A 346 20.46 -3.79 29.15
C ALA A 346 21.70 -4.27 29.91
N ARG A 347 21.91 -3.75 31.13
CA ARG A 347 23.08 -4.04 31.98
C ARG A 347 22.98 -5.39 32.68
N LYS A 348 21.77 -5.92 32.84
CA LYS A 348 21.50 -7.16 33.56
C LYS A 348 21.01 -8.24 32.64
N PRO A 349 21.51 -9.47 32.76
CA PRO A 349 20.93 -10.60 32.03
C PRO A 349 19.48 -10.85 32.48
N ALA A 350 18.62 -11.25 31.58
CA ALA A 350 17.21 -11.53 31.84
C ALA A 350 16.39 -10.41 32.49
N LEU A 351 16.82 -9.13 32.35
CA LEU A 351 16.15 -7.96 32.93
C LEU A 351 14.65 -7.95 32.61
N PHE A 352 14.28 -8.09 31.32
CA PHE A 352 12.89 -8.02 30.86
C PHE A 352 12.03 -9.22 31.27
N GLN A 353 12.65 -10.36 31.66
CA GLN A 353 11.93 -11.50 32.20
C GLN A 353 11.61 -11.30 33.68
N ALA A 354 12.54 -10.73 34.41
CA ALA A 354 12.37 -10.45 35.82
C ALA A 354 11.42 -9.28 36.08
N ARG A 355 11.53 -8.23 35.25
CA ARG A 355 10.74 -6.99 35.34
C ARG A 355 10.26 -6.54 33.97
N PRO A 356 9.15 -7.11 33.48
CA PRO A 356 8.65 -6.84 32.13
C PRO A 356 8.35 -5.37 31.84
N GLU A 357 7.99 -4.58 32.85
CA GLU A 357 7.73 -3.13 32.71
C GLU A 357 8.97 -2.32 32.31
N THR A 358 10.18 -2.85 32.54
CA THR A 358 11.43 -2.20 32.10
C THR A 358 11.63 -2.20 30.60
N ILE A 359 10.84 -2.99 29.86
CA ILE A 359 10.77 -2.89 28.40
C ILE A 359 10.39 -1.47 27.99
N LEU A 360 9.44 -0.84 28.69
CA LEU A 360 9.00 0.53 28.39
C LEU A 360 9.99 1.59 28.85
N ASP A 361 10.77 1.33 29.91
CA ASP A 361 11.87 2.22 30.34
C ASP A 361 12.91 2.36 29.22
N MET A 362 13.26 1.26 28.57
CA MET A 362 14.15 1.28 27.39
C MET A 362 13.65 2.25 26.31
N PHE A 363 12.35 2.26 26.02
CA PHE A 363 11.79 3.17 25.02
C PHE A 363 11.66 4.62 25.52
N LEU A 364 11.50 4.84 26.80
CA LEU A 364 11.59 6.18 27.40
C LEU A 364 13.01 6.75 27.26
N HIS A 365 14.06 5.96 27.49
CA HIS A 365 15.43 6.38 27.21
C HIS A 365 15.63 6.74 25.74
N ILE A 366 15.10 5.93 24.80
CA ILE A 366 15.19 6.19 23.36
C ILE A 366 14.44 7.48 22.97
N ALA A 367 13.34 7.79 23.65
CA ALA A 367 12.58 9.03 23.41
C ALA A 367 13.30 10.26 23.98
N ASN A 368 13.96 10.13 25.17
CA ASN A 368 14.67 11.19 25.84
C ASN A 368 16.00 11.56 25.17
N ASP A 369 16.70 10.60 24.58
CA ASP A 369 18.03 10.80 23.98
C ASP A 369 17.98 10.54 22.46
N SER A 370 18.12 11.61 21.68
CA SER A 370 18.13 11.55 20.21
C SER A 370 19.34 10.81 19.64
N THR A 371 20.43 10.69 20.41
CA THR A 371 21.67 10.01 20.00
C THR A 371 21.53 8.48 20.04
N ILE A 372 20.55 7.95 20.78
CA ILE A 372 20.25 6.51 20.80
C ILE A 372 19.49 6.14 19.53
N GLU A 373 20.14 5.51 18.58
CA GLU A 373 19.55 5.13 17.27
C GLU A 373 18.90 3.75 17.26
N GLY A 374 19.15 2.94 18.28
CA GLY A 374 18.60 1.59 18.32
C GLY A 374 18.97 0.82 19.57
N VAL A 375 18.67 -0.48 19.51
CA VAL A 375 18.90 -1.42 20.62
C VAL A 375 20.04 -2.36 20.24
N SER A 376 20.90 -2.68 21.21
CA SER A 376 22.03 -3.60 21.00
C SER A 376 21.55 -5.04 20.73
N PRO A 377 22.27 -5.84 19.94
CA PRO A 377 21.85 -7.21 19.60
C PRO A 377 21.61 -8.12 20.82
N PRO A 378 22.46 -8.12 21.87
CA PRO A 378 22.16 -8.89 23.07
C PRO A 378 20.85 -8.48 23.75
N THR A 379 20.58 -7.18 23.81
CA THR A 379 19.34 -6.64 24.39
C THR A 379 18.13 -6.96 23.54
N LEU A 380 18.25 -6.92 22.19
CA LEU A 380 17.19 -7.38 21.27
C LEU A 380 16.87 -8.86 21.51
N ARG A 381 17.88 -9.71 21.67
CA ARG A 381 17.70 -11.15 21.96
C ARG A 381 16.99 -11.36 23.30
N GLN A 382 17.36 -10.59 24.33
CA GLN A 382 16.66 -10.61 25.63
C GLN A 382 15.19 -10.17 25.47
N LEU A 383 14.94 -9.07 24.75
CA LEU A 383 13.60 -8.56 24.50
C LEU A 383 12.73 -9.58 23.77
N ARG A 384 13.26 -10.22 22.71
CA ARG A 384 12.54 -11.30 21.98
C ARG A 384 12.19 -12.45 22.89
N THR A 385 13.15 -12.93 23.68
CA THR A 385 12.96 -14.05 24.62
C THR A 385 11.93 -13.69 25.68
N ALA A 386 11.98 -12.49 26.23
CA ALA A 386 11.02 -12.01 27.23
C ALA A 386 9.61 -11.94 26.66
N ARG A 387 9.42 -11.31 25.49
CA ARG A 387 8.10 -11.18 24.84
C ARG A 387 7.44 -12.55 24.61
N ARG A 388 8.20 -13.56 24.17
CA ARG A 388 7.69 -14.91 23.91
C ARG A 388 7.30 -15.67 25.19
N ARG A 389 7.85 -15.28 26.32
CA ARG A 389 7.60 -15.89 27.64
C ARG A 389 6.60 -15.12 28.48
N LEU A 390 6.10 -13.98 28.00
CA LEU A 390 5.04 -13.25 28.68
C LEU A 390 3.79 -14.13 28.80
N ASN A 391 3.35 -14.35 30.01
CA ASN A 391 2.10 -15.07 30.31
C ASN A 391 0.89 -14.14 30.39
N LYS A 392 1.10 -12.82 30.33
CA LYS A 392 0.10 -11.76 30.34
C LYS A 392 0.61 -10.55 29.56
N PHE A 393 -0.29 -9.78 28.99
CA PHE A 393 0.03 -8.56 28.27
C PHE A 393 0.57 -7.45 29.21
N LEU A 394 1.48 -6.63 28.71
CA LEU A 394 2.15 -5.59 29.52
C LEU A 394 1.17 -4.55 30.09
N HIS A 395 0.07 -4.21 29.37
CA HIS A 395 -0.94 -3.26 29.87
C HIS A 395 -1.59 -3.71 31.19
N THR A 396 -1.57 -5.00 31.53
CA THR A 396 -2.12 -5.50 32.80
C THR A 396 -1.23 -5.15 34.01
N ILE A 397 0.00 -4.70 33.77
CA ILE A 397 0.97 -4.32 34.81
C ILE A 397 0.83 -2.81 35.09
N PRO A 398 0.48 -2.37 36.33
CA PRO A 398 0.26 -0.96 36.63
C PRO A 398 1.46 -0.06 36.26
N ALA A 399 2.68 -0.45 36.64
CA ALA A 399 3.90 0.28 36.30
C ALA A 399 4.13 0.40 34.78
N ALA A 400 3.74 -0.60 34.00
CA ALA A 400 3.83 -0.53 32.55
C ALA A 400 2.81 0.47 31.97
N ARG A 401 1.60 0.57 32.55
CA ARG A 401 0.60 1.58 32.14
C ARG A 401 1.09 3.00 32.33
N GLU A 402 1.69 3.29 33.48
CA GLU A 402 2.25 4.61 33.76
C GLU A 402 3.33 5.00 32.75
N LYS A 403 4.22 4.05 32.41
CA LYS A 403 5.30 4.27 31.44
C LYS A 403 4.78 4.42 30.01
N PHE A 404 3.77 3.66 29.64
CA PHE A 404 3.12 3.81 28.33
C PHE A 404 2.45 5.18 28.18
N MET A 405 1.74 5.64 29.21
CA MET A 405 1.17 6.98 29.24
C MET A 405 2.25 8.07 29.24
N ALA A 406 3.39 7.83 29.88
CA ALA A 406 4.54 8.75 29.80
C ALA A 406 5.06 8.83 28.34
N LEU A 407 5.14 7.71 27.62
CA LEU A 407 5.47 7.71 26.18
C LEU A 407 4.45 8.46 25.35
N CYS A 408 3.14 8.26 25.59
CA CYS A 408 2.09 9.01 24.86
C CYS A 408 2.17 10.53 25.07
N ARG A 409 2.64 10.97 26.23
CA ARG A 409 2.85 12.40 26.57
C ARG A 409 4.18 12.96 26.12
N HIS A 410 5.12 12.08 25.76
CA HIS A 410 6.48 12.51 25.45
C HIS A 410 6.57 13.10 24.03
N PRO A 411 7.09 14.33 23.84
CA PRO A 411 7.08 15.02 22.55
C PRO A 411 7.83 14.28 21.44
N ASN A 412 8.89 13.56 21.78
CA ASN A 412 9.74 12.87 20.80
C ASN A 412 9.42 11.37 20.63
N ALA A 413 8.47 10.82 21.39
CA ALA A 413 8.20 9.38 21.36
C ALA A 413 7.59 8.92 20.02
N LEU A 414 6.74 9.76 19.39
CA LEU A 414 6.09 9.45 18.12
C LEU A 414 7.09 9.25 16.98
N HIS A 415 8.16 10.04 16.97
CA HIS A 415 9.15 9.97 15.90
C HIS A 415 9.89 8.63 15.88
N LYS A 416 10.32 8.13 17.03
CA LYS A 416 11.28 7.02 17.12
C LYS A 416 10.82 5.85 17.99
N ALA A 417 10.35 6.13 19.22
CA ALA A 417 10.03 5.08 20.19
C ALA A 417 8.87 4.20 19.73
N PHE A 418 7.72 4.76 19.33
CA PHE A 418 6.58 3.99 18.85
C PHE A 418 6.89 3.18 17.58
N SER A 419 7.66 3.75 16.64
CA SER A 419 8.09 3.02 15.44
C SER A 419 8.98 1.82 15.78
N LEU A 420 9.86 1.95 16.77
CA LEU A 420 10.69 0.84 17.25
C LEU A 420 9.87 -0.16 18.05
N MET A 421 8.97 0.28 18.92
CA MET A 421 8.03 -0.60 19.66
C MET A 421 7.22 -1.46 18.70
N HIS A 422 6.69 -0.87 17.64
CA HIS A 422 5.97 -1.59 16.63
C HIS A 422 6.86 -2.62 15.94
N ARG A 423 7.98 -2.21 15.35
CA ARG A 423 8.91 -3.11 14.63
C ARG A 423 9.45 -4.24 15.52
N LEU A 424 9.72 -3.96 16.78
CA LEU A 424 10.22 -4.94 17.75
C LEU A 424 9.09 -5.72 18.45
N GLY A 425 7.81 -5.58 18.02
CA GLY A 425 6.66 -6.34 18.50
C GLY A 425 6.21 -6.00 19.93
N VAL A 426 6.66 -4.88 20.47
CA VAL A 426 6.30 -4.45 21.82
C VAL A 426 4.86 -3.94 21.89
N MET A 427 4.38 -3.28 20.84
CA MET A 427 2.96 -2.88 20.76
C MET A 427 2.02 -4.10 20.86
N ALA A 428 2.35 -5.19 20.17
CA ALA A 428 1.59 -6.45 20.24
C ALA A 428 1.72 -7.16 21.60
N ALA A 429 2.85 -7.00 22.29
CA ALA A 429 3.05 -7.51 23.65
C ALA A 429 2.36 -6.63 24.70
N TYR A 430 2.14 -5.37 24.39
CA TYR A 430 1.46 -4.42 25.27
C TYR A 430 -0.07 -4.58 25.20
N LEU A 431 -0.65 -4.54 23.99
CA LEU A 431 -2.09 -4.56 23.74
C LEU A 431 -2.53 -5.86 23.03
N PRO A 432 -3.46 -6.63 23.61
CA PRO A 432 -4.00 -7.84 22.97
C PRO A 432 -4.70 -7.50 21.64
N GLN A 433 -5.43 -6.40 21.57
CA GLN A 433 -6.13 -5.95 20.37
C GLN A 433 -5.15 -5.61 19.23
N TRP A 434 -4.03 -4.96 19.56
CA TRP A 434 -2.97 -4.68 18.60
C TRP A 434 -2.38 -5.96 18.00
N SER A 435 -2.23 -7.01 18.83
CA SER A 435 -1.73 -8.30 18.35
C SER A 435 -2.64 -8.94 17.28
N GLN A 436 -3.93 -8.61 17.30
CA GLN A 436 -4.89 -9.12 16.33
C GLN A 436 -4.79 -8.44 14.97
N ILE A 437 -4.45 -7.16 14.92
CA ILE A 437 -4.31 -6.39 13.68
C ILE A 437 -2.92 -6.47 13.03
N VAL A 438 -1.92 -7.04 13.72
CA VAL A 438 -0.57 -7.21 13.15
C VAL A 438 -0.62 -8.03 11.88
N GLY A 439 -0.19 -7.42 10.77
CA GLY A 439 -0.19 -8.01 9.44
C GLY A 439 -1.58 -8.12 8.80
N GLN A 440 -2.64 -7.61 9.43
CA GLN A 440 -3.98 -7.61 8.85
C GLN A 440 -4.03 -6.67 7.65
N MET A 441 -4.33 -7.18 6.47
CA MET A 441 -4.62 -6.36 5.30
C MET A 441 -6.12 -6.33 5.00
N GLN A 442 -6.53 -5.35 4.21
CA GLN A 442 -7.80 -5.32 3.50
C GLN A 442 -7.51 -5.57 2.02
N PHE A 443 -8.28 -6.49 1.42
CA PHE A 443 -8.12 -6.81 0.00
C PHE A 443 -8.85 -5.78 -0.86
N ASP A 444 -8.26 -4.58 -0.97
CA ASP A 444 -8.74 -3.46 -1.77
C ASP A 444 -7.55 -2.62 -2.30
N LEU A 445 -7.81 -1.67 -3.22
CA LEU A 445 -6.80 -0.77 -3.76
C LEU A 445 -6.71 0.57 -3.00
N PHE A 446 -7.56 0.78 -1.99
CA PHE A 446 -7.59 2.01 -1.21
C PHE A 446 -6.49 2.04 -0.15
N HIS A 447 -6.32 0.92 0.59
CA HIS A 447 -5.31 0.79 1.63
C HIS A 447 -4.00 0.30 1.03
N ALA A 448 -2.94 1.11 1.14
CA ALA A 448 -1.61 0.74 0.65
C ALA A 448 -0.82 -0.13 1.65
N TYR A 449 -1.29 -0.24 2.90
CA TYR A 449 -0.57 -0.86 4.01
C TYR A 449 -1.48 -1.76 4.85
N THR A 450 -0.87 -2.61 5.68
CA THR A 450 -1.58 -3.36 6.72
C THR A 450 -2.10 -2.42 7.81
N VAL A 451 -3.14 -2.84 8.54
CA VAL A 451 -3.82 -2.02 9.57
C VAL A 451 -2.85 -1.50 10.64
N ASP A 452 -1.93 -2.36 11.10
CA ASP A 452 -0.93 -1.99 12.10
C ASP A 452 0.11 -1.00 11.54
N GLU A 453 0.58 -1.16 10.31
CA GLU A 453 1.50 -0.21 9.69
C GLU A 453 0.79 1.12 9.36
N HIS A 454 -0.47 1.07 8.90
CA HIS A 454 -1.31 2.25 8.69
C HIS A 454 -1.41 3.08 9.97
N SER A 455 -1.76 2.47 11.10
CA SER A 455 -1.84 3.16 12.40
C SER A 455 -0.50 3.76 12.84
N MET A 456 0.62 3.08 12.55
CA MET A 456 1.96 3.64 12.82
C MET A 456 2.31 4.83 11.92
N ARG A 457 1.90 4.78 10.65
CA ARG A 457 2.08 5.91 9.72
C ARG A 457 1.22 7.10 10.13
N LEU A 458 0.00 6.86 10.59
CA LEU A 458 -0.86 7.89 11.13
C LEU A 458 -0.19 8.62 12.31
N LEU A 459 0.40 7.89 13.26
CA LEU A 459 1.19 8.49 14.35
C LEU A 459 2.38 9.32 13.84
N LYS A 460 3.07 8.87 12.79
CA LYS A 460 4.14 9.65 12.16
C LYS A 460 3.62 10.95 11.53
N HIS A 461 2.46 10.91 10.87
CA HIS A 461 1.84 12.12 10.33
C HIS A 461 1.42 13.11 11.41
N ILE A 462 0.85 12.64 12.54
CA ILE A 462 0.56 13.49 13.69
C ILE A 462 1.85 14.20 14.18
N ASN A 463 2.97 13.50 14.22
CA ASN A 463 4.25 14.09 14.62
C ASN A 463 4.67 15.26 13.71
N THR A 464 4.36 15.20 12.41
CA THR A 464 4.71 16.27 11.45
C THR A 464 3.93 17.55 11.66
N PHE A 465 2.81 17.54 12.39
CA PHE A 465 2.00 18.73 12.67
C PHE A 465 2.67 19.72 13.65
N SER A 466 3.69 19.28 14.36
CA SER A 466 4.52 20.17 15.18
C SER A 466 5.57 20.94 14.40
N ASP A 467 5.84 20.56 13.16
CA ASP A 467 6.92 21.12 12.35
C ASP A 467 6.38 22.22 11.42
N PRO A 468 6.85 23.48 11.56
CA PRO A 468 6.43 24.59 10.73
C PRO A 468 6.67 24.40 9.22
N GLU A 469 7.66 23.58 8.81
CA GLU A 469 7.93 23.29 7.40
C GLU A 469 6.77 22.56 6.73
N ASN A 470 5.95 21.84 7.48
CA ASN A 470 4.77 21.16 7.00
C ASN A 470 3.49 22.03 6.91
N HIS A 471 3.56 23.32 7.31
CA HIS A 471 2.39 24.20 7.31
C HIS A 471 1.74 24.34 5.93
N ALA A 472 2.54 24.41 4.85
CA ALA A 472 2.01 24.49 3.49
C ALA A 472 1.18 23.25 3.09
N LYS A 473 1.51 22.07 3.65
CA LYS A 473 0.82 20.81 3.38
C LYS A 473 -0.40 20.59 4.30
N HIS A 474 -0.31 21.02 5.57
CA HIS A 474 -1.30 20.74 6.60
C HIS A 474 -1.62 21.98 7.45
N PRO A 475 -2.09 23.10 6.84
CA PRO A 475 -2.20 24.39 7.53
C PRO A 475 -3.02 24.31 8.81
N ILE A 476 -4.24 23.76 8.77
CA ILE A 476 -5.11 23.65 9.95
C ILE A 476 -4.47 22.82 11.05
N CYS A 477 -3.91 21.66 10.70
CA CYS A 477 -3.31 20.77 11.70
C CYS A 477 -2.09 21.41 12.36
N CYS A 478 -1.23 22.11 11.59
CA CYS A 478 -0.07 22.83 12.12
C CYS A 478 -0.46 24.05 12.97
N ASP A 479 -1.64 24.62 12.76
CA ASP A 479 -2.16 25.69 13.62
C ASP A 479 -2.82 25.16 14.89
N VAL A 480 -3.47 24.01 14.82
CA VAL A 480 -4.32 23.42 15.88
C VAL A 480 -3.50 22.54 16.83
N TYR A 481 -2.73 21.59 16.30
CA TYR A 481 -2.03 20.59 17.10
C TYR A 481 -1.04 21.16 18.13
N PRO A 482 -0.23 22.22 17.84
CA PRO A 482 0.64 22.81 18.86
C PRO A 482 -0.12 23.38 20.06
N ARG A 483 -1.37 23.82 19.87
CA ARG A 483 -2.23 24.42 20.91
C ARG A 483 -3.01 23.39 21.72
N MET A 484 -3.07 22.12 21.29
CA MET A 484 -3.72 21.06 22.04
C MET A 484 -3.03 20.84 23.39
N GLN A 485 -3.81 20.88 24.46
CA GLN A 485 -3.27 20.69 25.83
C GLN A 485 -2.95 19.22 26.12
N LYS A 486 -3.77 18.29 25.61
CA LYS A 486 -3.69 16.84 25.89
C LYS A 486 -3.49 16.04 24.60
N LYS A 487 -2.31 16.16 24.02
CA LYS A 487 -1.93 15.47 22.78
C LYS A 487 -2.04 13.95 22.85
N GLU A 488 -1.87 13.38 24.06
CA GLU A 488 -2.02 11.94 24.29
C GLU A 488 -3.41 11.41 23.95
N LEU A 489 -4.49 12.23 24.00
CA LEU A 489 -5.83 11.79 23.61
C LEU A 489 -5.91 11.52 22.12
N LEU A 490 -5.29 12.37 21.28
CA LEU A 490 -5.20 12.15 19.84
C LEU A 490 -4.35 10.91 19.52
N ILE A 491 -3.26 10.71 20.24
CA ILE A 491 -2.37 9.56 20.05
C ILE A 491 -3.09 8.26 20.38
N ILE A 492 -3.85 8.21 21.48
CA ILE A 492 -4.64 7.03 21.85
C ILE A 492 -5.75 6.80 20.82
N ALA A 493 -6.48 7.85 20.41
CA ALA A 493 -7.48 7.74 19.34
C ALA A 493 -6.87 7.19 18.06
N ALA A 494 -5.68 7.63 17.67
CA ALA A 494 -4.94 7.14 16.52
C ALA A 494 -4.53 5.65 16.65
N ILE A 495 -4.18 5.18 17.84
CA ILE A 495 -3.88 3.76 18.08
C ILE A 495 -5.14 2.89 17.95
N PHE A 496 -6.31 3.41 18.35
CA PHE A 496 -7.54 2.63 18.45
C PHE A 496 -8.52 2.80 17.28
N HIS A 497 -8.35 3.79 16.38
CA HIS A 497 -9.35 4.10 15.34
C HIS A 497 -9.74 2.90 14.48
N ASP A 498 -8.77 2.06 14.12
CA ASP A 498 -8.91 0.87 13.28
C ASP A 498 -8.70 -0.45 14.02
N ILE A 499 -8.61 -0.44 15.34
CA ILE A 499 -8.24 -1.61 16.15
C ILE A 499 -9.23 -2.78 16.02
N GLY A 500 -10.48 -2.48 15.66
CA GLY A 500 -11.57 -3.46 15.46
C GLY A 500 -11.58 -4.14 14.10
N LYS A 501 -10.73 -3.75 13.14
CA LYS A 501 -10.71 -4.32 11.79
C LYS A 501 -10.39 -5.81 11.78
N GLY A 502 -10.99 -6.56 10.86
CA GLY A 502 -10.78 -8.00 10.69
C GLY A 502 -11.49 -8.89 11.73
N ARG A 503 -12.32 -8.32 12.61
CA ARG A 503 -13.03 -9.08 13.67
C ARG A 503 -14.54 -9.28 13.40
N GLY A 504 -15.03 -8.81 12.25
CA GLY A 504 -16.45 -8.81 11.89
C GLY A 504 -17.23 -7.68 12.57
N GLY A 505 -18.28 -7.21 11.91
CA GLY A 505 -19.08 -6.06 12.39
C GLY A 505 -18.40 -4.71 12.10
N ASP A 506 -18.98 -3.65 12.67
CA ASP A 506 -18.45 -2.28 12.52
C ASP A 506 -17.24 -2.08 13.44
N HIS A 507 -16.04 -1.94 12.84
CA HIS A 507 -14.79 -1.75 13.57
C HIS A 507 -14.78 -0.51 14.45
N SER A 508 -15.53 0.55 14.08
CA SER A 508 -15.59 1.79 14.85
C SER A 508 -16.38 1.61 16.14
N ILE A 509 -17.42 0.76 16.13
CA ILE A 509 -18.17 0.41 17.34
C ILE A 509 -17.32 -0.43 18.30
N ILE A 510 -16.61 -1.43 17.75
CA ILE A 510 -15.72 -2.27 18.53
C ILE A 510 -14.61 -1.42 19.16
N GLY A 511 -13.98 -0.57 18.34
CA GLY A 511 -12.90 0.31 18.75
C GLY A 511 -13.33 1.34 19.81
N GLU A 512 -14.56 1.89 19.73
CA GLU A 512 -15.10 2.82 20.71
C GLU A 512 -15.08 2.25 22.14
N GLY A 513 -15.62 1.02 22.32
CA GLY A 513 -15.68 0.37 23.64
C GLY A 513 -14.26 0.07 24.17
N GLU A 514 -13.40 -0.50 23.34
CA GLU A 514 -12.04 -0.85 23.75
C GLU A 514 -11.17 0.38 24.05
N ALA A 515 -11.33 1.47 23.31
CA ALA A 515 -10.64 2.71 23.57
C ALA A 515 -11.10 3.35 24.90
N TYR A 516 -12.40 3.30 25.21
CA TYR A 516 -12.93 3.78 26.47
C TYR A 516 -12.35 3.01 27.66
N ASP A 517 -12.42 1.68 27.61
CA ASP A 517 -11.91 0.81 28.67
C ASP A 517 -10.41 1.02 28.88
N PHE A 518 -9.64 1.09 27.78
CA PHE A 518 -8.21 1.40 27.84
C PHE A 518 -7.94 2.73 28.54
N CYS A 519 -8.66 3.80 28.22
CA CYS A 519 -8.49 5.10 28.83
C CYS A 519 -8.73 5.06 30.34
N ILE A 520 -9.79 4.39 30.78
CA ILE A 520 -10.13 4.25 32.21
C ILE A 520 -9.07 3.44 32.93
N GLU A 521 -8.62 2.30 32.36
CA GLU A 521 -7.55 1.48 32.93
C GLU A 521 -6.21 2.21 33.06
N HIS A 522 -5.95 3.17 32.18
CA HIS A 522 -4.72 3.98 32.15
C HIS A 522 -4.84 5.31 32.92
N GLY A 523 -5.90 5.47 33.72
CA GLY A 523 -6.04 6.57 34.64
C GLY A 523 -6.50 7.90 34.04
N LEU A 524 -7.08 7.88 32.82
CA LEU A 524 -7.71 9.03 32.23
C LEU A 524 -9.09 9.28 32.87
N SER A 525 -9.52 10.53 32.93
CA SER A 525 -10.85 10.88 33.43
C SER A 525 -11.97 10.41 32.50
N LYS A 526 -13.17 10.24 33.04
CA LYS A 526 -14.35 9.85 32.23
C LYS A 526 -14.64 10.78 31.05
N PRO A 527 -14.53 12.12 31.16
CA PRO A 527 -14.68 13.02 30.00
C PRO A 527 -13.63 12.76 28.91
N GLU A 528 -12.37 12.59 29.28
CA GLU A 528 -11.27 12.27 28.34
C GLU A 528 -11.47 10.91 27.66
N ALA A 529 -11.85 9.88 28.43
CA ALA A 529 -12.17 8.56 27.88
C ALA A 529 -13.34 8.62 26.88
N LYS A 530 -14.37 9.44 27.18
CA LYS A 530 -15.50 9.67 26.27
C LYS A 530 -15.08 10.39 24.99
N LEU A 531 -14.18 11.38 25.08
CA LEU A 531 -13.68 12.09 23.90
C LEU A 531 -12.87 11.14 22.98
N VAL A 532 -11.95 10.34 23.54
CA VAL A 532 -11.19 9.35 22.78
C VAL A 532 -12.12 8.31 22.13
N ALA A 533 -13.07 7.76 22.88
CA ALA A 533 -14.04 6.79 22.38
C ALA A 533 -14.89 7.40 21.24
N TRP A 534 -15.34 8.64 21.40
CA TRP A 534 -16.08 9.37 20.38
C TRP A 534 -15.24 9.62 19.12
N LEU A 535 -13.95 9.98 19.25
CA LEU A 535 -13.03 10.14 18.12
C LEU A 535 -12.86 8.82 17.35
N VAL A 536 -12.68 7.71 18.04
CA VAL A 536 -12.59 6.38 17.44
C VAL A 536 -13.89 6.01 16.73
N ARG A 537 -15.05 6.23 17.36
CA ARG A 537 -16.38 5.97 16.78
C ARG A 537 -16.63 6.78 15.52
N HIS A 538 -16.15 8.01 15.48
CA HIS A 538 -16.47 8.99 14.45
C HIS A 538 -15.26 9.40 13.59
N HIS A 539 -14.17 8.62 13.57
CA HIS A 539 -12.95 8.99 12.82
C HIS A 539 -13.21 9.22 11.32
N LEU A 540 -14.18 8.51 10.72
CA LEU A 540 -14.58 8.69 9.32
C LEU A 540 -15.59 9.83 9.10
N LEU A 541 -16.20 10.40 10.18
CA LEU A 541 -17.31 11.34 10.06
C LEU A 541 -16.95 12.56 9.21
N MET A 542 -15.79 13.18 9.46
CA MET A 542 -15.38 14.38 8.75
C MET A 542 -15.02 14.09 7.29
N SER A 543 -14.30 13.01 7.04
CA SER A 543 -13.94 12.57 5.70
C SER A 543 -15.18 12.25 4.85
N VAL A 544 -16.11 11.46 5.38
CA VAL A 544 -17.38 11.12 4.72
C VAL A 544 -18.22 12.38 4.46
N THR A 545 -18.36 13.28 5.46
CA THR A 545 -19.14 14.50 5.27
C THR A 545 -18.54 15.38 4.19
N ALA A 546 -17.23 15.62 4.20
CA ALA A 546 -16.56 16.47 3.22
C ALA A 546 -16.66 15.93 1.78
N GLN A 547 -16.50 14.61 1.61
CA GLN A 547 -16.42 13.99 0.29
C GLN A 547 -17.79 13.56 -0.28
N ARG A 548 -18.77 13.20 0.59
CA ARG A 548 -20.04 12.61 0.16
C ARG A 548 -21.28 13.46 0.50
N ARG A 549 -21.12 14.65 1.07
CA ARG A 549 -22.25 15.52 1.36
C ARG A 549 -22.05 16.90 0.74
N ASP A 550 -23.13 17.62 0.50
CA ASP A 550 -23.06 19.00 0.04
C ASP A 550 -22.70 19.93 1.22
N ILE A 551 -21.40 20.19 1.41
CA ILE A 551 -20.90 21.06 2.49
C ILE A 551 -21.26 22.54 2.31
N TYR A 552 -21.87 22.92 1.19
CA TYR A 552 -22.43 24.27 0.96
C TYR A 552 -23.85 24.39 1.46
N ASP A 553 -24.53 23.27 1.73
CA ASP A 553 -25.83 23.21 2.36
C ASP A 553 -25.72 23.51 3.86
N PRO A 554 -26.33 24.58 4.39
CA PRO A 554 -26.29 24.94 5.81
C PRO A 554 -26.83 23.83 6.74
N ASP A 555 -27.78 23.01 6.26
CA ASP A 555 -28.31 21.92 7.04
C ASP A 555 -27.28 20.82 7.28
N VAL A 556 -26.44 20.54 6.28
CA VAL A 556 -25.33 19.57 6.40
C VAL A 556 -24.30 20.04 7.41
N ILE A 557 -23.93 21.33 7.37
CA ILE A 557 -23.01 21.92 8.35
C ILE A 557 -23.61 21.87 9.76
N THR A 558 -24.89 22.19 9.91
CA THR A 558 -25.59 22.17 11.21
C THR A 558 -25.67 20.74 11.77
N GLU A 559 -25.98 19.74 10.94
CA GLU A 559 -26.01 18.33 11.33
C GLU A 559 -24.63 17.86 11.79
N PHE A 560 -23.59 18.19 11.01
CA PHE A 560 -22.20 17.86 11.35
C PHE A 560 -21.77 18.54 12.67
N ALA A 561 -22.06 19.85 12.84
CA ALA A 561 -21.73 20.61 14.04
C ALA A 561 -22.43 20.03 15.29
N LYS A 562 -23.70 19.58 15.17
CA LYS A 562 -24.42 18.90 16.26
C LYS A 562 -23.75 17.58 16.68
N LYS A 563 -23.17 16.83 15.75
CA LYS A 563 -22.44 15.58 16.03
C LYS A 563 -21.09 15.85 16.69
N VAL A 564 -20.40 16.91 16.26
CA VAL A 564 -19.07 17.31 16.77
C VAL A 564 -19.19 17.95 18.17
N ARG A 565 -20.21 18.77 18.41
CA ARG A 565 -20.62 19.41 19.69
C ARG A 565 -19.81 20.64 20.08
N ASP A 566 -18.48 20.64 20.02
CA ASP A 566 -17.61 21.73 20.45
C ASP A 566 -16.35 21.86 19.58
N GLU A 567 -15.64 22.99 19.73
CA GLU A 567 -14.44 23.28 18.96
C GLU A 567 -13.27 22.36 19.32
N GLU A 568 -13.17 21.94 20.57
CA GLU A 568 -12.10 21.02 21.01
C GLU A 568 -12.23 19.67 20.30
N SER A 569 -13.43 19.10 20.27
CA SER A 569 -13.70 17.85 19.53
C SER A 569 -13.45 18.00 18.03
N LEU A 570 -13.77 19.16 17.44
CA LEU A 570 -13.49 19.47 16.04
C LEU A 570 -11.99 19.50 15.75
N ASP A 571 -11.21 20.09 16.62
CA ASP A 571 -9.77 20.22 16.53
C ASP A 571 -9.07 18.84 16.55
N TYR A 572 -9.48 17.95 17.49
CA TYR A 572 -8.98 16.57 17.51
C TYR A 572 -9.41 15.79 16.25
N LEU A 573 -10.66 15.95 15.83
CA LEU A 573 -11.21 15.21 14.69
C LEU A 573 -10.51 15.59 13.38
N VAL A 574 -10.24 16.87 13.13
CA VAL A 574 -9.55 17.30 11.89
C VAL A 574 -8.13 16.77 11.83
N CYS A 575 -7.39 16.81 12.96
CA CYS A 575 -6.04 16.27 13.00
C CYS A 575 -6.01 14.75 12.79
N LEU A 576 -6.94 14.02 13.40
CA LEU A 576 -7.09 12.59 13.20
C LEU A 576 -7.42 12.27 11.74
N THR A 577 -8.41 12.95 11.15
CA THR A 577 -8.86 12.74 9.77
C THR A 577 -7.77 13.02 8.73
N VAL A 578 -7.03 14.13 8.88
CA VAL A 578 -5.93 14.47 7.97
C VAL A 578 -4.80 13.44 8.07
N ALA A 579 -4.42 13.05 9.28
CA ALA A 579 -3.38 12.05 9.51
C ALA A 579 -3.79 10.67 8.94
N ASP A 580 -5.06 10.29 9.08
CA ASP A 580 -5.62 9.05 8.58
C ASP A 580 -5.58 8.98 7.04
N ILE A 581 -6.06 10.02 6.35
CA ILE A 581 -6.02 10.11 4.89
C ILE A 581 -4.56 10.01 4.37
N CYS A 582 -3.64 10.75 4.99
CA CYS A 582 -2.22 10.74 4.62
C CYS A 582 -1.56 9.38 4.87
N ALA A 583 -1.99 8.66 5.90
CA ALA A 583 -1.45 7.35 6.27
C ALA A 583 -1.99 6.21 5.42
N THR A 584 -3.19 6.35 4.87
CA THR A 584 -3.86 5.30 4.08
C THR A 584 -3.15 5.08 2.75
N ASN A 585 -2.91 6.14 2.00
CA ASN A 585 -2.13 6.14 0.77
C ASN A 585 -1.61 7.56 0.50
N PRO A 586 -0.30 7.76 0.24
CA PRO A 586 0.27 9.10 -0.02
C PRO A 586 -0.39 9.88 -1.16
N GLU A 587 -0.94 9.17 -2.17
CA GLU A 587 -1.60 9.78 -3.33
C GLU A 587 -3.00 10.32 -3.01
N LEU A 588 -3.58 9.97 -1.87
CA LEU A 588 -4.92 10.41 -1.50
C LEU A 588 -4.97 11.85 -0.99
N TRP A 589 -3.86 12.39 -0.46
CA TRP A 589 -3.80 13.75 0.05
C TRP A 589 -3.39 14.73 -1.03
N ASN A 590 -4.34 15.44 -1.59
CA ASN A 590 -4.16 16.43 -2.62
C ASN A 590 -4.75 17.80 -2.22
N ALA A 591 -4.52 18.82 -3.05
CA ALA A 591 -4.99 20.18 -2.79
C ALA A 591 -6.52 20.29 -2.71
N TRP A 592 -7.25 19.46 -3.46
CA TRP A 592 -8.71 19.41 -3.44
C TRP A 592 -9.25 18.94 -2.08
N LYS A 593 -8.79 17.77 -1.59
CA LYS A 593 -9.22 17.24 -0.29
C LYS A 593 -8.85 18.18 0.86
N ARG A 594 -7.65 18.77 0.79
CA ARG A 594 -7.23 19.78 1.76
C ARG A 594 -8.22 20.93 1.83
N THR A 595 -8.66 21.45 0.68
CA THR A 595 -9.62 22.58 0.61
C THR A 595 -11.00 22.16 1.11
N LEU A 596 -11.51 20.99 0.73
CA LEU A 596 -12.80 20.47 1.23
C LEU A 596 -12.84 20.37 2.75
N LEU A 597 -11.81 19.77 3.34
CA LEU A 597 -11.71 19.63 4.80
C LEU A 597 -11.57 20.98 5.49
N ALA A 598 -10.85 21.91 4.89
CA ALA A 598 -10.72 23.29 5.41
C ALA A 598 -12.06 24.04 5.39
N GLU A 599 -12.81 23.95 4.30
CA GLU A 599 -14.14 24.57 4.20
C GLU A 599 -15.12 23.99 5.24
N LEU A 600 -15.12 22.65 5.41
CA LEU A 600 -15.96 21.99 6.41
C LEU A 600 -15.54 22.42 7.82
N TYR A 601 -14.24 22.41 8.12
CA TYR A 601 -13.71 22.82 9.43
C TYR A 601 -14.13 24.26 9.79
N TYR A 602 -13.81 25.24 8.94
CA TYR A 602 -14.10 26.65 9.24
C TYR A 602 -15.60 26.95 9.24
N SER A 603 -16.40 26.30 8.40
CA SER A 603 -17.86 26.46 8.40
C SER A 603 -18.49 25.88 9.67
N THR A 604 -17.98 24.73 10.13
CA THR A 604 -18.41 24.13 11.40
C THR A 604 -17.98 24.96 12.60
N GLN A 605 -16.74 25.45 12.61
CA GLN A 605 -16.25 26.32 13.68
C GLN A 605 -17.11 27.60 13.81
N ARG A 606 -17.47 28.23 12.69
CA ARG A 606 -18.40 29.36 12.69
C ARG A 606 -19.79 29.02 13.24
N ALA A 607 -20.31 27.84 12.87
CA ALA A 607 -21.61 27.36 13.37
C ALA A 607 -21.58 27.11 14.87
N LEU A 608 -20.53 26.50 15.41
CA LEU A 608 -20.35 26.26 16.84
C LEU A 608 -20.22 27.56 17.63
N ARG A 609 -19.49 28.54 17.14
CA ARG A 609 -19.32 29.87 17.78
C ARG A 609 -20.60 30.71 17.80
N ARG A 610 -21.46 30.61 16.78
CA ARG A 610 -22.76 31.29 16.73
C ARG A 610 -23.80 30.68 17.65
N GLY A 611 -23.61 29.43 18.08
CA GLY A 611 -24.61 28.63 18.74
C GLY A 611 -25.50 27.87 17.74
N LEU A 612 -25.72 26.60 18.00
CA LEU A 612 -26.45 25.69 17.11
C LEU A 612 -27.93 25.98 16.93
N GLU A 613 -28.46 26.88 17.74
CA GLU A 613 -29.84 27.33 17.69
C GLU A 613 -30.06 28.48 16.67
N ASN A 614 -28.99 29.10 16.18
CA ASN A 614 -29.04 30.18 15.20
C ASN A 614 -28.66 29.65 13.80
N PRO A 615 -29.62 29.23 12.96
CA PRO A 615 -29.34 28.75 11.61
C PRO A 615 -28.67 29.85 10.79
N VAL A 616 -27.78 29.45 9.89
CA VAL A 616 -27.14 30.37 8.94
C VAL A 616 -28.24 31.03 8.10
N ASP A 617 -28.36 32.35 8.14
CA ASP A 617 -29.29 33.05 7.25
C ASP A 617 -28.77 32.96 5.81
N VAL A 618 -29.36 32.04 5.06
CA VAL A 618 -29.07 31.78 3.64
C VAL A 618 -29.15 33.06 2.83
N ARG A 619 -30.09 33.96 3.17
CA ARG A 619 -30.30 35.25 2.49
C ARG A 619 -29.13 36.21 2.77
N GLU A 620 -28.61 36.20 3.99
CA GLU A 620 -27.45 37.02 4.35
C GLU A 620 -26.19 36.57 3.59
N ARG A 621 -25.97 35.26 3.48
CA ARG A 621 -24.84 34.69 2.71
C ARG A 621 -24.94 35.03 1.22
N ILE A 622 -26.12 34.94 0.64
CA ILE A 622 -26.36 35.34 -0.77
C ILE A 622 -26.05 36.81 -0.94
N ARG A 623 -26.60 37.67 -0.09
CA ARG A 623 -26.35 39.15 -0.14
C ARG A 623 -24.86 39.47 -0.02
N HIS A 624 -24.16 38.84 0.91
CA HIS A 624 -22.73 39.02 1.09
C HIS A 624 -21.95 38.69 -0.17
N ASN A 625 -22.18 37.46 -0.73
CA ASN A 625 -21.51 37.05 -1.97
C ASN A 625 -21.81 37.98 -3.13
N GLN A 626 -23.05 38.45 -3.28
CA GLN A 626 -23.44 39.41 -4.30
C GLN A 626 -22.73 40.75 -4.12
N GLN A 627 -22.68 41.28 -2.89
CA GLN A 627 -22.01 42.57 -2.61
C GLN A 627 -20.51 42.54 -2.93
N MET A 628 -19.83 41.44 -2.49
CA MET A 628 -18.40 41.30 -2.74
C MET A 628 -18.10 41.09 -4.22
N ALA A 629 -18.88 40.28 -4.94
CA ALA A 629 -18.73 40.03 -6.37
C ALA A 629 -19.03 41.31 -7.18
N SER A 630 -20.09 42.08 -6.81
CA SER A 630 -20.41 43.36 -7.43
C SER A 630 -19.28 44.39 -7.27
N ALA A 631 -18.66 44.44 -6.07
CA ALA A 631 -17.52 45.33 -5.83
C ALA A 631 -16.31 44.98 -6.70
N MET A 632 -16.06 43.69 -6.94
CA MET A 632 -15.00 43.24 -7.86
C MET A 632 -15.31 43.59 -9.30
N LEU A 633 -16.51 43.31 -9.79
CA LEU A 633 -16.93 43.62 -11.17
C LEU A 633 -16.90 45.12 -11.49
N ARG A 634 -17.27 45.95 -10.50
CA ARG A 634 -17.17 47.40 -10.64
C ARG A 634 -15.73 47.91 -10.80
N LYS A 635 -14.77 47.26 -10.14
CA LYS A 635 -13.34 47.60 -10.31
C LYS A 635 -12.85 47.23 -11.72
N GLU A 636 -13.45 46.23 -12.35
CA GLU A 636 -13.19 45.85 -13.75
C GLU A 636 -13.94 46.74 -14.78
N GLY A 637 -14.71 47.76 -14.33
CA GLY A 637 -15.34 48.74 -15.17
C GLY A 637 -16.79 48.45 -15.56
N PHE A 638 -17.42 47.40 -15.02
CA PHE A 638 -18.84 47.14 -15.35
C PHE A 638 -19.80 48.00 -14.54
N ALA A 639 -20.87 48.46 -15.20
CA ALA A 639 -21.91 49.28 -14.55
C ALA A 639 -22.80 48.39 -13.65
N ALA A 640 -23.26 48.97 -12.54
CA ALA A 640 -24.14 48.27 -11.59
C ALA A 640 -25.40 47.69 -12.24
N ARG A 641 -25.97 48.45 -13.20
CA ARG A 641 -27.17 48.05 -13.94
C ARG A 641 -26.93 46.78 -14.83
N GLU A 642 -25.76 46.68 -15.45
CA GLU A 642 -25.41 45.52 -16.26
C GLU A 642 -25.29 44.23 -15.41
N ILE A 643 -24.66 44.36 -14.23
CA ILE A 643 -24.53 43.29 -13.26
C ILE A 643 -25.90 42.84 -12.78
N GLU A 644 -26.78 43.77 -12.42
CA GLU A 644 -28.13 43.45 -11.94
C GLU A 644 -28.99 42.74 -13.01
N VAL A 645 -28.92 43.20 -14.28
CA VAL A 645 -29.63 42.59 -15.41
C VAL A 645 -29.15 41.12 -15.61
N LEU A 646 -27.84 40.88 -15.55
CA LEU A 646 -27.30 39.55 -15.65
C LEU A 646 -27.78 38.68 -14.48
N TRP A 647 -27.72 39.17 -13.26
CA TRP A 647 -28.12 38.43 -12.06
C TRP A 647 -29.60 38.10 -11.96
N GLN A 648 -30.48 38.91 -12.56
CA GLN A 648 -31.92 38.60 -12.64
C GLN A 648 -32.19 37.28 -13.39
N ARG A 649 -31.28 36.82 -14.24
CA ARG A 649 -31.34 35.56 -14.97
C ARG A 649 -30.98 34.38 -14.06
N PHE A 650 -30.23 34.60 -12.98
CA PHE A 650 -29.74 33.53 -12.11
C PHE A 650 -30.72 33.17 -10.98
N LYS A 651 -30.66 31.92 -10.51
CA LYS A 651 -31.41 31.49 -9.32
C LYS A 651 -30.59 31.73 -8.05
N ALA A 652 -31.28 31.80 -6.90
CA ALA A 652 -30.63 32.01 -5.60
C ALA A 652 -29.52 30.98 -5.28
N ASP A 653 -29.70 29.72 -5.69
CA ASP A 653 -28.75 28.62 -5.48
C ASP A 653 -27.39 28.90 -6.11
N TYR A 654 -27.33 29.63 -7.24
CA TYR A 654 -26.07 30.01 -7.86
C TYR A 654 -25.19 30.85 -6.90
N PHE A 655 -25.77 31.84 -6.25
CA PHE A 655 -25.06 32.74 -5.32
C PHE A 655 -24.74 32.06 -3.98
N LEU A 656 -25.45 30.98 -3.61
CA LEU A 656 -25.20 30.20 -2.42
C LEU A 656 -24.01 29.24 -2.58
N ARG A 657 -23.91 28.62 -3.75
CA ARG A 657 -22.95 27.54 -4.03
C ARG A 657 -21.61 28.04 -4.58
N HIS A 658 -21.55 29.26 -5.12
CA HIS A 658 -20.34 29.87 -5.62
C HIS A 658 -19.79 30.92 -4.66
N THR A 659 -18.48 31.03 -4.58
CA THR A 659 -17.80 32.12 -3.86
C THR A 659 -17.94 33.44 -4.63
N HIS A 660 -17.82 34.55 -3.96
CA HIS A 660 -17.86 35.88 -4.59
C HIS A 660 -16.80 36.03 -5.70
N THR A 661 -15.64 35.39 -5.56
CA THR A 661 -14.58 35.41 -6.58
C THR A 661 -14.97 34.60 -7.82
N GLN A 662 -15.62 33.45 -7.68
CA GLN A 662 -16.15 32.66 -8.80
C GLN A 662 -17.28 33.41 -9.49
N ILE A 663 -18.22 33.96 -8.73
CA ILE A 663 -19.31 34.77 -9.27
C ILE A 663 -18.77 35.94 -10.10
N ALA A 664 -17.78 36.70 -9.58
CA ALA A 664 -17.15 37.77 -10.30
C ALA A 664 -16.48 37.30 -11.60
N TRP A 665 -15.73 36.21 -11.54
CA TRP A 665 -15.04 35.63 -12.70
C TRP A 665 -16.01 35.13 -13.78
N HIS A 666 -17.05 34.41 -13.41
CA HIS A 666 -18.10 33.97 -14.35
C HIS A 666 -18.79 35.14 -15.01
N CYS A 667 -19.25 36.11 -14.19
CA CYS A 667 -20.01 37.27 -14.64
C CYS A 667 -19.17 38.20 -15.53
N GLU A 668 -17.89 38.39 -15.23
CA GLU A 668 -16.98 39.20 -16.08
C GLU A 668 -16.96 38.65 -17.51
N HIS A 669 -16.78 37.36 -17.68
CA HIS A 669 -16.71 36.74 -19.01
C HIS A 669 -18.08 36.70 -19.70
N LEU A 670 -19.16 36.54 -18.95
CA LEU A 670 -20.51 36.58 -19.49
C LEU A 670 -20.88 37.98 -19.95
N LEU A 671 -20.47 39.02 -19.22
CA LEU A 671 -20.70 40.44 -19.62
C LEU A 671 -19.86 40.86 -20.82
N ARG A 672 -18.67 40.25 -21.03
CA ARG A 672 -17.82 40.50 -22.20
C ARG A 672 -18.18 39.65 -23.43
N MET A 673 -19.17 38.79 -23.32
CA MET A 673 -19.54 37.84 -24.39
C MET A 673 -20.23 38.59 -25.56
N GLU A 674 -19.64 38.54 -26.75
CA GLU A 674 -20.16 39.25 -27.94
C GLU A 674 -21.37 38.52 -28.53
N ASP A 675 -21.40 37.21 -28.51
CA ASP A 675 -22.46 36.38 -29.09
C ASP A 675 -23.06 35.39 -28.04
N PRO A 676 -24.20 35.76 -27.42
CA PRO A 676 -24.84 34.90 -26.39
C PRO A 676 -25.36 33.56 -26.89
N THR A 677 -25.36 33.33 -28.19
CA THR A 677 -25.86 32.07 -28.81
C THR A 677 -24.80 31.00 -28.85
N LYS A 678 -23.52 31.34 -28.70
CA LYS A 678 -22.40 30.40 -28.65
C LYS A 678 -22.14 29.87 -27.26
N PRO A 679 -21.63 28.66 -27.13
CA PRO A 679 -21.15 28.13 -25.83
C PRO A 679 -19.95 28.94 -25.31
N LEU A 680 -19.94 29.25 -24.04
CA LEU A 680 -18.78 29.82 -23.36
C LEU A 680 -18.17 28.75 -22.44
N VAL A 681 -16.92 28.40 -22.69
CA VAL A 681 -16.14 27.50 -21.85
C VAL A 681 -14.97 28.26 -21.26
N LEU A 682 -14.86 28.26 -19.93
CA LEU A 682 -13.75 28.90 -19.21
C LEU A 682 -13.01 27.87 -18.37
N ILE A 683 -11.71 28.06 -18.25
CA ILE A 683 -10.87 27.29 -17.33
C ILE A 683 -10.14 28.27 -16.42
N SER A 684 -10.26 28.08 -15.12
CA SER A 684 -9.63 28.92 -14.11
C SER A 684 -8.09 28.79 -14.18
N LYS A 685 -7.39 29.94 -14.29
CA LYS A 685 -5.92 30.01 -14.26
C LYS A 685 -5.34 29.75 -12.86
N LYS A 686 -6.13 29.97 -11.81
CA LYS A 686 -5.72 29.72 -10.42
C LYS A 686 -6.48 28.50 -9.93
N ALA A 687 -5.80 27.56 -9.30
CA ALA A 687 -6.41 26.45 -8.59
C ALA A 687 -7.19 26.98 -7.37
N THR A 688 -8.37 27.57 -7.62
CA THR A 688 -9.29 28.02 -6.60
C THR A 688 -9.85 26.84 -5.89
N ARG A 689 -9.85 26.40 -4.82
CA ARG A 689 -10.31 25.15 -4.20
C ARG A 689 -9.40 23.92 -4.44
N GLY A 690 -8.16 24.12 -4.87
CA GLY A 690 -7.19 23.01 -4.99
C GLY A 690 -7.34 22.14 -6.25
N GLY A 691 -8.15 22.55 -7.21
CA GLY A 691 -8.33 21.90 -8.52
C GLY A 691 -8.55 22.92 -9.61
N THR A 692 -8.68 22.47 -10.84
CA THR A 692 -9.01 23.33 -11.99
C THR A 692 -10.52 23.42 -12.13
N GLU A 693 -11.04 24.61 -12.11
CA GLU A 693 -12.46 24.88 -12.37
C GLU A 693 -12.70 25.03 -13.87
N VAL A 694 -13.62 24.20 -14.40
CA VAL A 694 -14.12 24.28 -15.77
C VAL A 694 -15.55 24.78 -15.70
N PHE A 695 -15.79 25.99 -16.22
CA PHE A 695 -17.10 26.62 -16.28
C PHE A 695 -17.66 26.49 -17.69
N VAL A 696 -18.93 26.09 -17.79
CA VAL A 696 -19.67 25.90 -19.05
C VAL A 696 -20.97 26.68 -18.99
N TYR A 697 -21.15 27.60 -19.94
CA TYR A 697 -22.39 28.33 -20.15
C TYR A 697 -22.86 28.10 -21.59
N THR A 698 -24.07 27.54 -21.75
CA THR A 698 -24.66 27.19 -23.05
C THR A 698 -26.16 27.04 -22.95
N LYS A 699 -26.90 26.95 -24.05
CA LYS A 699 -28.29 26.51 -24.05
C LYS A 699 -28.34 25.05 -23.58
N ASP A 700 -29.38 24.72 -22.83
CA ASP A 700 -29.59 23.35 -22.38
C ASP A 700 -29.71 22.39 -23.56
N GLN A 701 -28.99 21.27 -23.47
CA GLN A 701 -28.87 20.25 -24.50
C GLN A 701 -29.03 18.85 -23.90
N PRO A 702 -29.62 17.88 -24.61
CA PRO A 702 -29.75 16.52 -24.11
C PRO A 702 -28.37 15.91 -23.77
N ALA A 703 -28.28 15.30 -22.60
CA ALA A 703 -27.07 14.62 -22.11
C ALA A 703 -25.82 15.53 -22.04
N LEU A 704 -26.00 16.84 -21.78
CA LEU A 704 -24.89 17.81 -21.70
C LEU A 704 -23.83 17.38 -20.67
N PHE A 705 -24.25 17.03 -19.45
CA PHE A 705 -23.36 16.52 -18.40
C PHE A 705 -22.53 15.32 -18.90
N ALA A 706 -23.20 14.31 -19.46
CA ALA A 706 -22.51 13.12 -19.98
C ALA A 706 -21.49 13.46 -21.09
N THR A 707 -21.82 14.44 -21.93
CA THR A 707 -20.95 14.92 -23.02
C THR A 707 -19.69 15.59 -22.47
N VAL A 708 -19.84 16.53 -21.52
CA VAL A 708 -18.70 17.23 -20.91
C VAL A 708 -17.78 16.26 -20.18
N VAL A 709 -18.36 15.38 -19.36
CA VAL A 709 -17.60 14.41 -18.57
C VAL A 709 -16.86 13.42 -19.49
N ALA A 710 -17.49 12.92 -20.57
CA ALA A 710 -16.84 12.03 -21.52
C ALA A 710 -15.63 12.70 -22.21
N GLU A 711 -15.71 13.99 -22.49
CA GLU A 711 -14.62 14.72 -23.13
C GLU A 711 -13.46 15.05 -22.16
N LEU A 712 -13.77 15.25 -20.86
CA LEU A 712 -12.76 15.40 -19.83
C LEU A 712 -12.04 14.08 -19.58
N ASP A 713 -12.78 12.97 -19.45
CA ASP A 713 -12.23 11.62 -19.25
C ASP A 713 -11.32 11.18 -20.42
N ARG A 714 -11.68 11.46 -21.67
CA ARG A 714 -10.80 11.22 -22.83
C ARG A 714 -9.42 11.82 -22.74
N ARG A 715 -9.25 12.87 -21.92
CA ARG A 715 -8.00 13.60 -21.72
C ARG A 715 -7.28 13.25 -20.45
N ASN A 716 -7.72 12.19 -19.76
CA ASN A 716 -7.22 11.78 -18.45
C ASN A 716 -7.45 12.84 -17.37
N PHE A 717 -8.61 13.49 -17.39
CA PHE A 717 -9.04 14.39 -16.35
C PHE A 717 -10.17 13.75 -15.52
N ASN A 718 -10.02 13.81 -14.22
CA ASN A 718 -10.98 13.27 -13.26
C ASN A 718 -11.87 14.39 -12.73
N VAL A 719 -13.18 14.24 -12.85
CA VAL A 719 -14.18 15.14 -12.26
C VAL A 719 -14.39 14.73 -10.82
N HIS A 720 -14.30 15.69 -9.88
CA HIS A 720 -14.50 15.47 -8.44
C HIS A 720 -15.76 16.14 -7.89
N ASP A 721 -16.18 17.22 -8.50
CA ASP A 721 -17.40 17.94 -8.14
C ASP A 721 -18.03 18.51 -9.41
N ALA A 722 -19.34 18.46 -9.47
CA ALA A 722 -20.08 19.11 -10.53
C ALA A 722 -21.32 19.80 -9.96
N GLN A 723 -21.46 21.07 -10.28
CA GLN A 723 -22.64 21.88 -9.96
C GLN A 723 -23.35 22.20 -11.28
N ILE A 724 -24.53 21.63 -11.42
CA ILE A 724 -25.33 21.70 -12.64
C ILE A 724 -26.52 22.62 -12.37
N MET A 725 -26.59 23.73 -13.05
CA MET A 725 -27.61 24.75 -12.80
C MET A 725 -28.19 25.26 -14.11
N THR A 726 -29.51 25.42 -14.14
CA THR A 726 -30.20 26.06 -15.25
C THR A 726 -30.71 27.43 -14.80
N SER A 727 -30.35 28.47 -15.55
CA SER A 727 -30.84 29.83 -15.39
C SER A 727 -32.35 29.95 -15.67
N LYS A 728 -32.95 31.07 -15.30
CA LYS A 728 -34.40 31.31 -15.56
C LYS A 728 -34.74 31.42 -17.03
N ASP A 729 -33.78 31.71 -17.87
CA ASP A 729 -33.92 31.87 -19.34
C ASP A 729 -33.48 30.61 -20.13
N GLY A 730 -33.28 29.46 -19.42
CA GLY A 730 -32.99 28.18 -20.04
C GLY A 730 -31.54 27.96 -20.46
N HIS A 731 -30.58 28.77 -19.98
CA HIS A 731 -29.19 28.51 -20.19
C HIS A 731 -28.64 27.71 -19.01
N VAL A 732 -27.75 26.77 -19.31
CA VAL A 732 -26.99 25.98 -18.32
C VAL A 732 -25.81 26.81 -17.84
N ILE A 733 -25.54 26.72 -16.54
CA ILE A 733 -24.43 27.38 -15.82
C ILE A 733 -23.75 26.27 -15.02
N ASP A 734 -22.93 25.48 -15.67
CA ASP A 734 -22.31 24.32 -15.06
C ASP A 734 -20.86 24.61 -14.67
N THR A 735 -20.50 24.09 -13.51
CA THR A 735 -19.15 24.22 -12.97
C THR A 735 -18.63 22.86 -12.59
N PHE A 736 -17.50 22.45 -13.17
CA PHE A 736 -16.83 21.18 -12.88
C PHE A 736 -15.51 21.45 -12.17
N MET A 737 -15.25 20.73 -11.09
CA MET A 737 -13.95 20.71 -10.46
C MET A 737 -13.17 19.50 -10.92
N VAL A 738 -12.02 19.74 -11.55
CA VAL A 738 -11.28 18.74 -12.31
C VAL A 738 -9.83 18.67 -11.86
N LEU A 739 -9.30 17.45 -11.73
CA LEU A 739 -7.90 17.17 -11.50
C LEU A 739 -7.34 16.32 -12.64
N ASP A 740 -6.03 16.33 -12.80
CA ASP A 740 -5.35 15.40 -13.70
C ASP A 740 -5.23 13.99 -13.10
N GLN A 741 -4.58 13.09 -13.81
CA GLN A 741 -4.36 11.69 -13.36
C GLN A 741 -3.46 11.57 -12.11
N HIS A 742 -2.73 12.62 -11.74
CA HIS A 742 -1.84 12.69 -10.58
C HIS A 742 -2.51 13.39 -9.37
N GLY A 743 -3.78 13.77 -9.51
CA GLY A 743 -4.50 14.50 -8.46
C GLY A 743 -4.12 15.96 -8.34
N GLU A 744 -3.52 16.54 -9.37
CA GLU A 744 -3.09 17.93 -9.44
C GLU A 744 -3.99 18.76 -10.37
N ALA A 745 -3.91 20.08 -10.25
CA ALA A 745 -4.62 20.98 -11.17
C ALA A 745 -4.07 20.83 -12.61
N ILE A 746 -4.95 21.01 -13.60
CA ILE A 746 -4.58 20.92 -15.01
C ILE A 746 -3.52 21.97 -15.34
N ASP A 747 -2.45 21.56 -16.00
CA ASP A 747 -1.38 22.47 -16.46
C ASP A 747 -1.91 23.54 -17.41
N GLU A 748 -1.51 24.80 -17.19
CA GLU A 748 -2.02 25.95 -17.92
C GLU A 748 -1.79 25.82 -19.45
N SER A 749 -0.73 25.15 -19.88
CA SER A 749 -0.45 24.89 -21.30
C SER A 749 -1.53 24.06 -21.99
N ARG A 750 -2.30 23.27 -21.26
CA ARG A 750 -3.38 22.41 -21.77
C ARG A 750 -4.75 23.13 -21.82
N HIS A 751 -4.92 24.28 -21.12
CA HIS A 751 -6.21 24.96 -21.00
C HIS A 751 -6.80 25.34 -22.37
N ALA A 752 -6.02 26.00 -23.24
CA ALA A 752 -6.48 26.41 -24.54
C ALA A 752 -7.00 25.28 -25.42
N ALA A 753 -6.33 24.14 -25.38
CA ALA A 753 -6.73 22.95 -26.13
C ALA A 753 -8.04 22.34 -25.60
N VAL A 754 -8.21 22.34 -24.27
CA VAL A 754 -9.44 21.83 -23.61
C VAL A 754 -10.63 22.75 -23.94
N ILE A 755 -10.46 24.06 -23.80
CA ILE A 755 -11.49 25.08 -24.12
C ILE A 755 -11.94 24.91 -25.56
N LYS A 756 -10.99 25.00 -26.52
CA LYS A 756 -11.30 24.86 -27.97
C LYS A 756 -12.10 23.62 -28.28
N HIS A 757 -11.73 22.49 -27.67
CA HIS A 757 -12.37 21.24 -27.97
C HIS A 757 -13.77 21.11 -27.34
N LEU A 758 -13.92 21.47 -26.07
CA LEU A 758 -15.24 21.49 -25.42
C LEU A 758 -16.19 22.44 -26.13
N THR A 759 -15.75 23.64 -26.51
CA THR A 759 -16.56 24.58 -27.28
C THR A 759 -17.02 23.95 -28.58
N HIS A 760 -16.12 23.33 -29.35
CA HIS A 760 -16.47 22.68 -30.62
C HIS A 760 -17.52 21.55 -30.46
N VAL A 761 -17.38 20.73 -29.42
CA VAL A 761 -18.34 19.64 -29.15
C VAL A 761 -19.71 20.19 -28.75
N LEU A 762 -19.73 21.24 -27.95
CA LEU A 762 -20.96 21.89 -27.48
C LEU A 762 -21.68 22.63 -28.64
N GLU A 763 -20.94 23.26 -29.57
CA GLU A 763 -21.49 23.88 -30.79
C GLU A 763 -22.12 22.83 -31.71
N ALA A 764 -21.54 21.62 -31.77
CA ALA A 764 -22.07 20.55 -32.59
C ALA A 764 -23.45 20.02 -32.13
N GLY A 765 -23.81 20.24 -30.87
CA GLY A 765 -25.10 19.91 -30.26
C GLY A 765 -25.48 18.42 -30.32
N ARG A 766 -24.53 17.54 -30.57
CA ARG A 766 -24.74 16.09 -30.66
C ARG A 766 -24.09 15.38 -29.47
N PRO A 767 -24.81 14.39 -28.86
CA PRO A 767 -24.24 13.60 -27.80
C PRO A 767 -22.99 12.87 -28.28
N THR A 768 -21.90 13.04 -27.59
CA THR A 768 -20.63 12.38 -27.89
C THR A 768 -20.76 10.87 -27.69
N LYS A 769 -20.28 10.06 -28.63
CA LYS A 769 -20.17 8.60 -28.44
C LYS A 769 -19.17 8.34 -27.28
N ILE A 770 -19.66 7.66 -26.27
CA ILE A 770 -18.81 7.22 -25.14
C ILE A 770 -17.84 6.16 -25.70
N LYS A 771 -16.59 6.54 -25.94
CA LYS A 771 -15.52 5.58 -26.25
C LYS A 771 -14.88 5.18 -24.92
N THR A 772 -15.18 3.99 -24.47
CA THR A 772 -14.55 3.41 -23.30
C THR A 772 -13.10 3.05 -23.59
N ARG A 773 -12.21 3.41 -22.70
CA ARG A 773 -10.84 2.89 -22.65
C ARG A 773 -10.88 1.48 -22.09
N ARG A 774 -9.82 0.72 -22.35
CA ARG A 774 -9.66 -0.61 -21.75
C ARG A 774 -9.52 -0.44 -20.21
N THR A 775 -10.31 -1.21 -19.48
CA THR A 775 -10.21 -1.25 -18.02
C THR A 775 -8.80 -1.64 -17.59
N PRO A 776 -8.16 -0.92 -16.69
CA PRO A 776 -6.84 -1.28 -16.17
C PRO A 776 -6.81 -2.72 -15.63
N ASN A 777 -5.77 -3.48 -15.94
CA ASN A 777 -5.65 -4.88 -15.54
C ASN A 777 -5.85 -5.11 -14.03
N LYS A 778 -5.41 -4.17 -13.20
CA LYS A 778 -5.58 -4.25 -11.73
C LYS A 778 -7.04 -4.28 -11.31
N LEU A 779 -7.91 -3.53 -11.97
CA LEU A 779 -9.35 -3.45 -11.64
C LEU A 779 -10.12 -4.71 -12.01
N GLN A 780 -9.64 -5.50 -12.96
CA GLN A 780 -10.31 -6.72 -13.42
C GLN A 780 -10.40 -7.83 -12.36
N HIS A 781 -9.60 -7.73 -11.30
CA HIS A 781 -9.55 -8.72 -10.21
C HIS A 781 -10.46 -8.35 -9.01
N PHE A 782 -11.14 -7.20 -9.11
CA PHE A 782 -12.06 -6.76 -8.07
C PHE A 782 -13.51 -6.88 -8.55
N ASN A 783 -14.34 -7.48 -7.72
CA ASN A 783 -15.77 -7.59 -7.98
C ASN A 783 -16.51 -6.61 -7.07
N VAL A 784 -16.90 -5.46 -7.61
CA VAL A 784 -17.69 -4.46 -6.90
C VAL A 784 -19.12 -4.55 -7.38
N LYS A 785 -20.01 -5.02 -6.49
CA LYS A 785 -21.43 -5.06 -6.81
C LYS A 785 -21.99 -3.64 -6.93
N THR A 786 -22.57 -3.31 -8.06
CA THR A 786 -23.25 -2.03 -8.26
C THR A 786 -24.41 -1.87 -7.27
N LYS A 787 -24.41 -0.74 -6.54
CA LYS A 787 -25.46 -0.35 -5.59
C LYS A 787 -25.99 1.03 -5.94
N VAL A 788 -27.30 1.17 -5.85
CA VAL A 788 -28.02 2.44 -6.06
C VAL A 788 -29.01 2.59 -4.91
N ASP A 789 -28.75 3.54 -4.02
CA ASP A 789 -29.55 3.79 -2.86
C ASP A 789 -30.07 5.24 -2.85
N PHE A 790 -31.31 5.45 -2.43
CA PHE A 790 -31.92 6.77 -2.35
C PHE A 790 -32.06 7.21 -0.90
N LEU A 791 -31.44 8.35 -0.58
CA LEU A 791 -31.42 8.87 0.78
C LEU A 791 -32.74 9.59 1.13
N PRO A 792 -33.27 9.42 2.35
CA PRO A 792 -34.46 10.13 2.78
C PRO A 792 -34.15 11.63 2.94
N THR A 793 -34.81 12.46 2.15
CA THR A 793 -34.71 13.94 2.20
C THR A 793 -35.99 14.56 2.75
N LYS A 794 -36.02 14.87 4.04
CA LYS A 794 -37.19 15.54 4.65
C LYS A 794 -37.29 16.99 4.15
N GLY A 795 -38.44 17.38 3.57
CA GLY A 795 -38.76 18.76 3.18
C GLY A 795 -38.05 19.31 1.92
N LYS A 796 -37.17 18.59 1.26
CA LYS A 796 -36.46 19.05 0.06
C LYS A 796 -37.18 18.63 -1.23
N LYS A 797 -37.05 19.43 -2.29
CA LYS A 797 -37.66 19.18 -3.60
C LYS A 797 -36.90 18.22 -4.49
N HIS A 798 -35.71 17.75 -4.08
CA HIS A 798 -34.83 16.88 -4.84
C HIS A 798 -34.64 15.52 -4.16
N THR A 799 -34.25 14.54 -4.95
CA THR A 799 -33.86 13.19 -4.52
C THR A 799 -32.34 13.12 -4.45
N LEU A 800 -31.78 12.56 -3.38
CA LEU A 800 -30.36 12.25 -3.26
C LEU A 800 -30.17 10.76 -3.58
N MET A 801 -29.29 10.45 -4.54
CA MET A 801 -28.93 9.10 -4.93
C MET A 801 -27.48 8.84 -4.59
N GLU A 802 -27.24 7.84 -3.74
CA GLU A 802 -25.90 7.25 -3.54
C GLU A 802 -25.69 6.15 -4.57
N PHE A 803 -24.54 6.17 -5.18
CA PHE A 803 -24.15 5.25 -6.25
C PHE A 803 -22.79 4.64 -5.94
N VAL A 804 -22.69 3.31 -5.99
CA VAL A 804 -21.43 2.59 -5.80
C VAL A 804 -21.25 1.62 -6.96
N ALA A 805 -20.10 1.67 -7.64
CA ALA A 805 -19.73 0.74 -8.70
C ALA A 805 -18.21 0.58 -8.81
N LEU A 806 -17.74 -0.36 -9.62
CA LEU A 806 -16.35 -0.46 -10.02
C LEU A 806 -15.97 0.79 -10.83
N ASP A 807 -14.87 1.46 -10.47
CA ASP A 807 -14.41 2.69 -11.15
C ASP A 807 -13.80 2.36 -12.51
N THR A 808 -14.66 2.28 -13.52
CA THR A 808 -14.26 1.98 -14.90
C THR A 808 -14.23 3.25 -15.76
N PRO A 809 -13.34 3.31 -16.78
CA PRO A 809 -13.31 4.45 -17.71
C PRO A 809 -14.67 4.71 -18.34
N GLY A 810 -15.11 5.96 -18.30
CA GLY A 810 -16.40 6.38 -18.85
C GLY A 810 -17.62 6.11 -17.96
N LEU A 811 -17.45 5.60 -16.72
CA LEU A 811 -18.52 5.31 -15.78
C LEU A 811 -19.48 6.50 -15.59
N LEU A 812 -18.93 7.66 -15.25
CA LEU A 812 -19.71 8.87 -14.97
C LEU A 812 -20.49 9.35 -16.21
N ALA A 813 -19.93 9.21 -17.41
CA ALA A 813 -20.62 9.54 -18.66
C ALA A 813 -21.80 8.58 -18.93
N LYS A 814 -21.67 7.30 -18.61
CA LYS A 814 -22.75 6.30 -18.72
C LYS A 814 -23.89 6.58 -17.75
N VAL A 815 -23.54 6.91 -16.50
CA VAL A 815 -24.51 7.33 -15.47
C VAL A 815 -25.29 8.56 -15.93
N GLY A 816 -24.58 9.62 -16.36
CA GLY A 816 -25.22 10.83 -16.88
C GLY A 816 -26.07 10.60 -18.13
N ARG A 817 -25.69 9.66 -19.00
CA ARG A 817 -26.50 9.25 -20.15
C ARG A 817 -27.79 8.56 -19.71
N THR A 818 -27.72 7.73 -18.67
CA THR A 818 -28.91 7.06 -18.13
C THR A 818 -29.91 8.08 -17.54
N PHE A 819 -29.43 9.13 -16.88
CA PHE A 819 -30.30 10.22 -16.42
C PHE A 819 -31.03 10.88 -17.61
N ALA A 820 -30.31 11.20 -18.66
CA ALA A 820 -30.88 11.79 -19.87
C ALA A 820 -31.90 10.87 -20.57
N ASP A 821 -31.61 9.58 -20.68
CA ASP A 821 -32.50 8.57 -21.29
C ASP A 821 -33.83 8.42 -20.53
N LEU A 822 -33.81 8.67 -19.22
CA LEU A 822 -34.97 8.59 -18.33
C LEU A 822 -35.65 9.96 -18.06
N ASN A 823 -35.21 11.04 -18.71
CA ASN A 823 -35.67 12.42 -18.48
C ASN A 823 -35.52 12.83 -16.99
N ILE A 824 -34.40 12.48 -16.36
CA ILE A 824 -34.07 12.87 -14.99
C ILE A 824 -33.09 14.04 -15.02
N ASN A 825 -33.42 15.09 -14.32
CA ASN A 825 -32.59 16.30 -14.24
C ASN A 825 -31.54 16.17 -13.13
N LEU A 826 -30.28 16.38 -13.48
CA LEU A 826 -29.14 16.43 -12.55
C LEU A 826 -28.93 17.89 -12.10
N HIS A 827 -28.74 18.11 -10.80
CA HIS A 827 -28.42 19.41 -10.19
C HIS A 827 -27.04 19.50 -9.58
N GLY A 828 -26.43 18.37 -9.29
CA GLY A 828 -25.07 18.32 -8.77
C GLY A 828 -24.61 16.89 -8.59
N ALA A 829 -23.30 16.71 -8.62
CA ALA A 829 -22.66 15.43 -8.40
C ALA A 829 -21.41 15.62 -7.54
N LYS A 830 -21.24 14.78 -6.54
CA LYS A 830 -20.02 14.58 -5.79
C LYS A 830 -19.42 13.27 -6.22
N ILE A 831 -18.23 13.30 -6.77
CA ILE A 831 -17.55 12.16 -7.37
C ILE A 831 -16.36 11.77 -6.48
N THR A 832 -16.36 10.56 -6.00
CA THR A 832 -15.33 10.08 -5.08
C THR A 832 -14.89 8.68 -5.49
N THR A 833 -13.62 8.53 -5.86
CA THR A 833 -13.01 7.21 -6.07
C THR A 833 -12.30 6.76 -4.80
N ILE A 834 -12.62 5.57 -4.33
CA ILE A 834 -12.05 4.91 -3.15
C ILE A 834 -11.47 3.56 -3.61
N GLY A 835 -10.18 3.55 -3.92
CA GLY A 835 -9.50 2.38 -4.46
C GLY A 835 -10.07 1.95 -5.80
N GLU A 836 -10.72 0.78 -5.84
CA GLU A 836 -11.39 0.23 -7.02
C GLU A 836 -12.83 0.71 -7.21
N ARG A 837 -13.40 1.44 -6.23
CA ARG A 837 -14.81 1.83 -6.20
C ARG A 837 -15.00 3.30 -6.48
N ALA A 838 -15.94 3.60 -7.37
CA ALA A 838 -16.58 4.90 -7.45
C ALA A 838 -17.74 4.95 -6.43
N GLU A 839 -17.76 5.95 -5.56
CA GLU A 839 -18.79 6.17 -4.55
C GLU A 839 -19.30 7.61 -4.70
N ASP A 840 -20.34 7.77 -5.51
CA ASP A 840 -20.81 9.06 -5.97
C ASP A 840 -22.15 9.44 -5.33
N LEU A 841 -22.37 10.74 -5.16
CA LEU A 841 -23.66 11.29 -4.73
C LEU A 841 -24.21 12.18 -5.83
N PHE A 842 -25.45 11.91 -6.25
CA PHE A 842 -26.16 12.71 -7.25
C PHE A 842 -27.39 13.39 -6.66
N ILE A 843 -27.62 14.64 -7.04
CA ILE A 843 -28.78 15.46 -6.67
C ILE A 843 -29.71 15.51 -7.88
N LEU A 844 -30.87 14.87 -7.79
CA LEU A 844 -31.76 14.59 -8.93
C LEU A 844 -33.15 15.15 -8.72
N THR A 845 -33.83 15.54 -9.81
CA THR A 845 -35.27 15.79 -9.86
C THR A 845 -35.89 15.12 -11.07
N SER A 846 -37.19 14.89 -11.02
CA SER A 846 -37.98 14.54 -12.21
C SER A 846 -38.04 15.72 -13.22
N ASP A 847 -38.45 15.46 -14.44
CA ASP A 847 -38.66 16.48 -15.47
C ASP A 847 -39.64 17.57 -15.03
N ALA A 848 -40.64 17.22 -14.21
CA ALA A 848 -41.57 18.17 -13.59
C ALA A 848 -40.97 19.03 -12.48
N GLY A 849 -39.69 18.89 -12.14
CA GLY A 849 -38.95 19.67 -11.16
C GLY A 849 -39.17 19.25 -9.69
N GLY A 850 -39.76 18.09 -9.46
CA GLY A 850 -40.01 17.51 -8.13
C GLY A 850 -39.12 16.30 -7.83
N ARG A 851 -39.33 15.67 -6.68
CA ARG A 851 -38.68 14.41 -6.34
C ARG A 851 -39.01 13.32 -7.34
N LEU A 852 -38.10 12.37 -7.53
CA LEU A 852 -38.41 11.15 -8.25
C LEU A 852 -39.47 10.32 -7.47
N SER A 853 -40.47 9.80 -8.19
CA SER A 853 -41.38 8.82 -7.61
C SER A 853 -40.69 7.50 -7.30
N GLU A 854 -41.27 6.64 -6.48
CA GLU A 854 -40.72 5.30 -6.20
C GLU A 854 -40.53 4.51 -7.49
N GLU A 855 -41.45 4.57 -8.43
CA GLU A 855 -41.37 3.93 -9.71
C GLU A 855 -40.16 4.44 -10.53
N GLN A 856 -39.94 5.76 -10.58
CA GLN A 856 -38.79 6.36 -11.25
C GLN A 856 -37.46 5.99 -10.57
N GLN A 857 -37.45 5.87 -9.23
CA GLN A 857 -36.28 5.42 -8.49
C GLN A 857 -35.94 3.96 -8.81
N ASP A 858 -36.94 3.09 -8.87
CA ASP A 858 -36.74 1.67 -9.18
C ASP A 858 -36.30 1.48 -10.63
N GLU A 859 -36.92 2.17 -11.59
CA GLU A 859 -36.50 2.14 -13.00
C GLU A 859 -35.05 2.63 -13.18
N LEU A 860 -34.69 3.71 -12.51
CA LEU A 860 -33.31 4.22 -12.55
C LEU A 860 -32.33 3.21 -11.95
N ARG A 861 -32.67 2.59 -10.82
CA ARG A 861 -31.85 1.56 -10.19
C ARG A 861 -31.62 0.37 -11.11
N GLU A 862 -32.68 -0.18 -11.67
CA GLU A 862 -32.62 -1.33 -12.57
C GLU A 862 -31.77 -1.02 -13.81
N ARG A 863 -31.99 0.14 -14.43
CA ARG A 863 -31.29 0.55 -15.64
C ARG A 863 -29.80 0.78 -15.42
N LEU A 864 -29.41 1.35 -14.28
CA LEU A 864 -28.00 1.53 -13.93
C LEU A 864 -27.31 0.19 -13.65
N ILE A 865 -27.97 -0.70 -12.90
CA ILE A 865 -27.44 -2.04 -12.63
C ILE A 865 -27.29 -2.84 -13.92
N GLU A 866 -28.29 -2.86 -14.80
CA GLU A 866 -28.26 -3.55 -16.08
C GLU A 866 -27.08 -3.08 -16.96
N LYS A 867 -27.02 -1.76 -17.24
CA LYS A 867 -25.96 -1.17 -18.10
C LYS A 867 -24.52 -1.38 -17.59
N LEU A 868 -24.34 -1.54 -16.29
CA LEU A 868 -23.00 -1.68 -15.70
C LEU A 868 -22.63 -3.14 -15.40
N SER A 869 -23.62 -4.06 -15.33
CA SER A 869 -23.36 -5.49 -15.13
C SER A 869 -22.92 -6.20 -16.42
N ASP A 870 -23.35 -5.73 -17.59
CA ASP A 870 -22.99 -6.32 -18.88
C ASP A 870 -21.49 -6.20 -19.25
N GLU A 871 -20.74 -5.30 -18.59
CA GLU A 871 -19.32 -5.11 -18.87
C GLU A 871 -18.39 -5.96 -17.99
N VAL A 872 -18.88 -6.51 -16.90
CA VAL A 872 -18.11 -7.46 -16.05
C VAL A 872 -18.11 -8.86 -16.70
N ALA A 873 -19.04 -9.12 -17.64
CA ALA A 873 -19.18 -10.39 -18.33
C ALA A 873 -18.48 -10.43 -19.71
N ALA A 874 -18.01 -9.31 -20.25
CA ALA A 874 -17.32 -9.19 -21.55
C ALA A 874 -15.82 -8.90 -21.35
#